data_896ca1c083533da2b51571c93ce874eb
#
_entry.id   896ca1c083533da2b51571c93ce874eb
#
_cell.length_a   1.000
_cell.length_b   1.000
_cell.length_c   1.000
_cell.angle_alpha   90.00
_cell.angle_beta   90.00
_cell.angle_gamma   90.00
#
_symmetry.space_group_name_H-M   'P 1'
#
loop_
_entity.id
_entity.type
_entity.pdbx_description
1 polymer ?
#
loop_
_entity_poly.entity_id
_entity_poly.type
_entity_poly.pdbx_seq_one_letter_code
_entity_poly.pdbx_strand_id
1 'polypeptide(L)'
;MTNNKGFKILIFKFITTITLSIISHTGFAQIFGGEQNPLSVKWRQINASGFKIIFPSELEKEAQRMANTLGYIYPRVGRSLGRQKTTIPLLLQNRGVIANGFVQLAPKKSEFYTTPPQQFDSQDWLNNLAVHELRHVAQYDKLTGGKAYPFPEYVYFAWFGVSIPLWFFEGDAVTIETALTNAGRGRQPSWVMPYRASLLEGKKFSYSKASFGSEKDITPGYYQLGYLMASNIRKEFGKNIFDSLLTDIRKRPIRLYPFSNSLKKFTKLGTKKWYNRITEILKKEWIAQDEKSESQNYPTLNSESKFATNYFLPVKIKDGRILTLKQSKAETAHFAIIDSAKNETKLLSIGYQEQPWFSYANGIIVWDEIRYDPRYRQRSYSVICSYNLKTGKQKKLTTRSRIFSPSISADGKKIIAVKIDLSNKCNLIELDAETGATLTTIPNPENLILQTPSYNSTANLITYISVSEKGKALWVTDKEEKTEQLIKETQQQISRPIYINQGIAFNAHYNGIDNIYSIDTVSKKISALSASKYGAFNPTQTDSTAAIVFNNYEPTGYQISEMPLSPKPNGKSNFVYFGSAVQKQENTTSVFNNIPDSTYTSKPYHALTHLFNVHSIIPNIENEYRGGIQLNSDNLLNTFSFFTGVDYLRDLNKFEYNAGFSLKSFYPIIRATYRNRPKRTFYNTKSGVLQGDWRENVVQLQASVPISLNALNKTYSFSFNAITSYTKRYEPINLPKTFINKLVFPMEYNFTFNHSTAQAPRDIAPKWAQILRITYKHQPFDDKLGGELFAFEGFMYFPGLLKNHSFLANFNYQNTSGIRTYEQEINTVYGYNNIKATSVLRNTLLFNYRFPIVFPDAEIGPLAYIRNLRAGMFCHYENIGSDSNLAEPKTFGFELRSSMNLLRYQPIFDVGARCVFVNKVYNQNPILELILNYSF
;
A
#
# COMPACT_ATOMS: atom_id res chain seq x y z
N MET A 1 29.32 7.75 -39.73
CA MET A 1 28.36 6.65 -39.42
C MET A 1 28.88 5.62 -38.38
N THR A 2 29.83 5.95 -37.52
CA THR A 2 30.51 4.98 -36.60
C THR A 2 30.14 5.07 -35.12
N ASN A 3 29.20 5.96 -34.74
CA ASN A 3 28.88 6.18 -33.28
C ASN A 3 27.62 5.48 -32.79
N ASN A 4 26.90 4.71 -33.60
CA ASN A 4 25.62 4.12 -33.23
C ASN A 4 25.75 2.75 -32.50
N LYS A 5 26.89 2.05 -32.67
CA LYS A 5 27.12 0.77 -31.96
C LYS A 5 27.54 0.98 -30.52
N GLY A 6 28.41 1.96 -30.25
CA GLY A 6 28.85 2.27 -28.86
C GLY A 6 27.70 2.75 -27.97
N PHE A 7 26.83 3.61 -28.50
CA PHE A 7 25.66 4.10 -27.80
C PHE A 7 24.64 2.99 -27.52
N LYS A 8 24.42 2.06 -28.45
CA LYS A 8 23.55 0.88 -28.23
C LYS A 8 24.11 -0.08 -27.18
N ILE A 9 25.42 -0.27 -27.16
CA ILE A 9 26.12 -1.10 -26.17
C ILE A 9 26.04 -0.43 -24.79
N LEU A 10 26.19 0.87 -24.70
CA LEU A 10 26.06 1.63 -23.45
C LEU A 10 24.63 1.56 -22.89
N ILE A 11 23.63 1.75 -23.76
CA ILE A 11 22.22 1.60 -23.37
C ILE A 11 21.92 0.15 -22.95
N PHE A 12 22.43 -0.84 -23.66
CA PHE A 12 22.24 -2.25 -23.32
C PHE A 12 22.90 -2.57 -21.97
N LYS A 13 24.15 -2.14 -21.74
CA LYS A 13 24.83 -2.28 -20.45
C LYS A 13 24.07 -1.56 -19.33
N PHE A 14 23.59 -0.34 -19.57
CA PHE A 14 22.81 0.43 -18.60
C PHE A 14 21.47 -0.23 -18.26
N ILE A 15 20.74 -0.71 -19.28
CA ILE A 15 19.49 -1.46 -19.08
C ILE A 15 19.76 -2.78 -18.37
N THR A 16 20.83 -3.50 -18.74
CA THR A 16 21.19 -4.77 -18.10
C THR A 16 21.61 -4.54 -16.65
N THR A 17 22.38 -3.51 -16.36
CA THR A 17 22.78 -3.14 -14.99
C THR A 17 21.57 -2.72 -14.15
N ILE A 18 20.66 -1.91 -14.70
CA ILE A 18 19.42 -1.54 -14.01
C ILE A 18 18.54 -2.78 -13.78
N THR A 19 18.38 -3.64 -14.77
CA THR A 19 17.58 -4.86 -14.64
C THR A 19 18.20 -5.82 -13.62
N LEU A 20 19.51 -5.97 -13.61
CA LEU A 20 20.24 -6.80 -12.63
C LEU A 20 20.21 -6.16 -11.23
N SER A 21 20.35 -4.83 -11.12
CA SER A 21 20.18 -4.13 -9.84
C SER A 21 18.75 -4.23 -9.32
N ILE A 22 17.75 -4.10 -10.18
CA ILE A 22 16.35 -4.35 -9.84
C ILE A 22 16.17 -5.79 -9.34
N ILE A 23 16.72 -6.78 -10.00
CA ILE A 23 16.63 -8.19 -9.59
C ILE A 23 17.36 -8.42 -8.26
N SER A 24 18.52 -7.84 -8.03
CA SER A 24 19.31 -8.06 -6.81
C SER A 24 18.74 -7.34 -5.57
N HIS A 25 18.00 -6.24 -5.75
CA HIS A 25 17.44 -5.44 -4.65
C HIS A 25 15.93 -5.65 -4.44
N THR A 26 15.21 -6.25 -5.39
CA THR A 26 13.77 -6.55 -5.24
C THR A 26 13.46 -7.65 -4.23
N GLY A 27 14.47 -8.25 -3.60
CA GLY A 27 14.24 -9.15 -2.48
C GLY A 27 13.44 -8.53 -1.31
N PHE A 28 13.14 -7.24 -1.36
CA PHE A 28 12.53 -6.49 -0.26
C PHE A 28 11.39 -5.56 -0.65
N ALA A 29 10.97 -5.53 -1.89
CA ALA A 29 9.75 -4.83 -2.22
C ALA A 29 8.57 -5.56 -1.59
N GLN A 30 8.16 -5.08 -0.43
CA GLN A 30 6.93 -5.47 0.25
C GLN A 30 5.72 -5.00 -0.54
N ILE A 31 5.51 -5.55 -1.71
CA ILE A 31 4.23 -5.39 -2.40
C ILE A 31 3.19 -6.24 -1.67
N PHE A 32 3.61 -7.31 -0.98
CA PHE A 32 2.73 -8.23 -0.26
C PHE A 32 3.34 -8.53 1.11
N GLY A 33 2.59 -8.28 2.16
CA GLY A 33 3.06 -8.35 3.53
C GLY A 33 3.70 -9.69 3.91
N GLY A 34 5.00 -9.67 4.16
CA GLY A 34 5.68 -10.74 4.88
C GLY A 34 5.34 -10.76 6.37
N GLU A 35 4.16 -10.29 6.73
CA GLU A 35 3.68 -10.13 8.08
C GLU A 35 3.30 -11.48 8.67
N GLN A 36 3.43 -11.64 9.99
CA GLN A 36 3.19 -12.89 10.68
C GLN A 36 1.99 -12.79 11.63
N ASN A 37 1.38 -13.96 11.87
CA ASN A 37 0.45 -14.18 12.97
C ASN A 37 1.19 -14.72 14.20
N PRO A 38 0.66 -14.50 15.42
CA PRO A 38 1.21 -15.14 16.62
C PRO A 38 1.02 -16.66 16.59
N LEU A 39 1.90 -17.38 17.28
CA LEU A 39 1.84 -18.84 17.39
C LEU A 39 0.53 -19.39 17.97
N SER A 40 -0.22 -18.57 18.69
CA SER A 40 -1.50 -18.95 19.29
C SER A 40 -2.61 -19.22 18.26
N VAL A 41 -2.42 -18.87 16.99
CA VAL A 41 -3.42 -19.15 15.94
C VAL A 41 -3.42 -20.63 15.60
N LYS A 42 -4.58 -21.28 15.78
CA LYS A 42 -4.79 -22.69 15.42
C LYS A 42 -5.17 -22.75 13.94
N TRP A 43 -4.30 -23.31 13.13
CA TRP A 43 -4.50 -23.44 11.69
C TRP A 43 -5.14 -24.78 11.32
N ARG A 44 -6.05 -24.74 10.35
CA ARG A 44 -6.66 -25.90 9.70
C ARG A 44 -6.49 -25.83 8.20
N GLN A 45 -6.77 -26.92 7.50
CA GLN A 45 -6.74 -26.99 6.05
C GLN A 45 -7.86 -27.83 5.46
N ILE A 46 -8.31 -27.45 4.29
CA ILE A 46 -9.23 -28.19 3.43
C ILE A 46 -8.55 -28.35 2.06
N ASN A 47 -8.62 -29.54 1.47
CA ASN A 47 -8.22 -29.78 0.10
C ASN A 47 -9.48 -30.01 -0.75
N ALA A 48 -9.72 -29.13 -1.70
CA ALA A 48 -10.92 -29.20 -2.54
C ALA A 48 -10.60 -28.72 -3.96
N SER A 49 -11.02 -29.50 -4.98
CA SER A 49 -11.04 -29.07 -6.40
C SER A 49 -9.74 -28.41 -6.90
N GLY A 50 -8.59 -28.87 -6.44
CA GLY A 50 -7.27 -28.32 -6.82
C GLY A 50 -6.80 -27.13 -5.97
N PHE A 51 -7.52 -26.75 -4.94
CA PHE A 51 -7.12 -25.72 -3.97
C PHE A 51 -6.78 -26.32 -2.63
N LYS A 52 -5.71 -25.83 -2.00
CA LYS A 52 -5.38 -26.09 -0.61
C LYS A 52 -5.72 -24.83 0.19
N ILE A 53 -6.82 -24.86 0.93
CA ILE A 53 -7.30 -23.73 1.73
C ILE A 53 -6.76 -23.88 3.15
N ILE A 54 -5.97 -22.92 3.61
CA ILE A 54 -5.39 -22.88 4.96
C ILE A 54 -6.03 -21.72 5.70
N PHE A 55 -6.54 -21.95 6.90
CA PHE A 55 -7.36 -20.97 7.60
C PHE A 55 -7.26 -21.11 9.13
N PRO A 56 -7.48 -20.03 9.91
CA PRO A 56 -7.67 -20.10 11.35
C PRO A 56 -8.94 -20.87 11.69
N SER A 57 -8.92 -21.65 12.79
CA SER A 57 -10.04 -22.52 13.19
C SER A 57 -11.38 -21.80 13.31
N GLU A 58 -11.39 -20.51 13.59
CA GLU A 58 -12.59 -19.67 13.69
C GLU A 58 -13.29 -19.47 12.35
N LEU A 59 -12.60 -19.66 11.23
CA LEU A 59 -13.13 -19.46 9.87
C LEU A 59 -13.60 -20.75 9.18
N GLU A 60 -13.93 -21.79 9.90
CA GLU A 60 -14.36 -23.08 9.30
C GLU A 60 -15.50 -22.89 8.29
N LYS A 61 -16.54 -22.11 8.65
CA LYS A 61 -17.68 -21.83 7.77
C LYS A 61 -17.25 -21.15 6.46
N GLU A 62 -16.43 -20.11 6.55
CA GLU A 62 -15.91 -19.39 5.40
C GLU A 62 -14.99 -20.26 4.52
N ALA A 63 -14.19 -21.12 5.16
CA ALA A 63 -13.31 -22.05 4.44
C ALA A 63 -14.09 -23.10 3.65
N GLN A 64 -15.18 -23.64 4.21
CA GLN A 64 -16.10 -24.56 3.51
C GLN A 64 -16.75 -23.84 2.32
N ARG A 65 -17.24 -22.61 2.51
CA ARG A 65 -17.81 -21.79 1.45
C ARG A 65 -16.79 -21.55 0.33
N MET A 66 -15.57 -21.15 0.65
CA MET A 66 -14.51 -20.93 -0.34
C MET A 66 -14.11 -22.23 -1.04
N ALA A 67 -14.12 -23.38 -0.36
CA ALA A 67 -13.85 -24.68 -0.96
C ALA A 67 -14.86 -25.03 -2.07
N ASN A 68 -16.13 -24.71 -1.86
CA ASN A 68 -17.17 -24.87 -2.86
C ASN A 68 -17.05 -23.83 -3.99
N THR A 69 -16.79 -22.57 -3.65
CA THR A 69 -16.76 -21.45 -4.60
C THR A 69 -15.60 -21.54 -5.57
N LEU A 70 -14.36 -21.67 -5.08
CA LEU A 70 -13.15 -21.56 -5.92
C LEU A 70 -13.08 -22.56 -7.04
N GLY A 71 -13.32 -23.84 -6.75
CA GLY A 71 -13.29 -24.90 -7.75
C GLY A 71 -14.38 -24.74 -8.80
N TYR A 72 -15.53 -24.18 -8.41
CA TYR A 72 -16.67 -23.97 -9.30
C TYR A 72 -16.48 -22.76 -10.24
N ILE A 73 -15.93 -21.64 -9.73
CA ILE A 73 -15.80 -20.40 -10.52
C ILE A 73 -14.53 -20.38 -11.38
N TYR A 74 -13.43 -21.01 -10.96
CA TYR A 74 -12.13 -20.90 -11.63
C TYR A 74 -12.13 -21.23 -13.12
N PRO A 75 -12.79 -22.31 -13.59
CA PRO A 75 -12.88 -22.60 -15.03
C PRO A 75 -13.54 -21.49 -15.84
N ARG A 76 -14.48 -20.75 -15.25
CA ARG A 76 -15.18 -19.64 -15.90
C ARG A 76 -14.33 -18.37 -15.93
N VAL A 77 -13.67 -18.06 -14.81
CA VAL A 77 -12.77 -16.90 -14.65
C VAL A 77 -11.57 -16.98 -15.60
N GLY A 78 -11.01 -18.18 -15.79
CA GLY A 78 -9.85 -18.42 -16.67
C GLY A 78 -10.19 -18.60 -18.15
N ARG A 79 -11.46 -18.82 -18.52
CA ARG A 79 -11.87 -19.27 -19.86
C ARG A 79 -11.34 -18.41 -21.01
N SER A 80 -11.38 -17.08 -20.87
CA SER A 80 -10.92 -16.15 -21.92
C SER A 80 -9.38 -16.02 -22.04
N LEU A 81 -8.61 -16.66 -21.16
CA LEU A 81 -7.14 -16.79 -21.23
C LEU A 81 -6.67 -18.20 -21.60
N GLY A 82 -7.62 -19.08 -22.00
CA GLY A 82 -7.35 -20.48 -22.29
C GLY A 82 -7.45 -21.37 -21.04
N ARG A 83 -7.37 -22.71 -21.27
CA ARG A 83 -7.55 -23.67 -20.19
C ARG A 83 -6.39 -23.64 -19.21
N GLN A 84 -6.68 -23.46 -17.92
CA GLN A 84 -5.72 -23.42 -16.83
C GLN A 84 -5.85 -24.67 -15.95
N LYS A 85 -4.73 -25.18 -15.44
CA LYS A 85 -4.69 -26.42 -14.63
C LYS A 85 -4.02 -26.22 -13.27
N THR A 86 -3.63 -25.02 -12.91
CA THR A 86 -2.76 -24.80 -11.77
C THR A 86 -3.52 -24.87 -10.46
N THR A 87 -2.94 -25.60 -9.50
CA THR A 87 -3.36 -25.55 -8.10
C THR A 87 -2.63 -24.43 -7.39
N ILE A 88 -3.31 -23.72 -6.49
CA ILE A 88 -2.72 -22.67 -5.69
C ILE A 88 -3.16 -22.81 -4.23
N PRO A 89 -2.26 -22.69 -3.25
CA PRO A 89 -2.62 -22.54 -1.85
C PRO A 89 -3.35 -21.21 -1.64
N LEU A 90 -4.47 -21.24 -0.92
CA LEU A 90 -5.19 -20.07 -0.45
C LEU A 90 -5.07 -19.99 1.07
N LEU A 91 -4.64 -18.85 1.58
CA LEU A 91 -4.66 -18.53 3.00
C LEU A 91 -5.83 -17.59 3.29
N LEU A 92 -6.69 -17.95 4.25
CA LEU A 92 -7.67 -17.04 4.80
C LEU A 92 -7.10 -16.38 6.06
N GLN A 93 -7.22 -15.07 6.14
CA GLN A 93 -6.72 -14.25 7.26
C GLN A 93 -7.87 -13.54 7.92
N ASN A 94 -8.02 -13.68 9.25
CA ASN A 94 -9.09 -13.04 10.03
C ASN A 94 -8.60 -12.08 11.12
N ARG A 95 -7.29 -11.99 11.31
CA ARG A 95 -6.73 -11.19 12.40
C ARG A 95 -6.64 -9.70 12.06
N GLY A 96 -6.64 -9.36 10.78
CA GLY A 96 -6.69 -7.98 10.30
C GLY A 96 -8.12 -7.43 10.24
N VAL A 97 -8.24 -6.13 10.17
CA VAL A 97 -9.51 -5.40 10.03
C VAL A 97 -9.65 -4.71 8.66
N ILE A 98 -8.67 -4.88 7.80
CA ILE A 98 -8.67 -4.38 6.41
C ILE A 98 -9.14 -5.50 5.50
N ALA A 99 -10.10 -5.19 4.63
CA ALA A 99 -10.55 -6.08 3.57
C ALA A 99 -9.60 -6.01 2.37
N ASN A 100 -8.95 -7.11 2.02
CA ASN A 100 -8.02 -7.16 0.88
C ASN A 100 -7.79 -8.60 0.41
N GLY A 101 -7.14 -8.75 -0.75
CA GLY A 101 -6.60 -10.01 -1.23
C GLY A 101 -5.45 -9.78 -2.18
N PHE A 102 -4.67 -10.82 -2.40
CA PHE A 102 -3.62 -10.80 -3.41
C PHE A 102 -3.19 -12.21 -3.83
N VAL A 103 -2.62 -12.29 -5.00
CA VAL A 103 -1.90 -13.47 -5.50
C VAL A 103 -0.41 -13.16 -5.55
N GLN A 104 0.38 -14.00 -4.90
CA GLN A 104 1.83 -13.95 -4.86
C GLN A 104 2.44 -15.06 -5.71
N LEU A 105 3.57 -14.81 -6.38
CA LEU A 105 4.28 -15.82 -7.18
C LEU A 105 5.42 -16.50 -6.42
N ALA A 106 6.05 -15.81 -5.47
CA ALA A 106 7.24 -16.31 -4.78
C ALA A 106 7.12 -16.17 -3.24
N PRO A 107 6.69 -17.19 -2.52
CA PRO A 107 6.13 -18.48 -2.98
C PRO A 107 4.74 -18.30 -3.60
N LYS A 108 4.37 -19.20 -4.51
CA LYS A 108 3.07 -19.17 -5.18
C LYS A 108 1.95 -19.46 -4.18
N LYS A 109 1.14 -18.46 -3.89
CA LYS A 109 -0.03 -18.54 -3.00
C LYS A 109 -0.99 -17.38 -3.24
N SER A 110 -2.20 -17.49 -2.74
CA SER A 110 -3.15 -16.39 -2.59
C SER A 110 -3.48 -16.17 -1.11
N GLU A 111 -3.69 -14.93 -0.69
CA GLU A 111 -4.17 -14.61 0.65
C GLU A 111 -5.43 -13.74 0.56
N PHE A 112 -6.46 -14.10 1.33
CA PHE A 112 -7.71 -13.36 1.46
C PHE A 112 -7.88 -12.89 2.90
N TYR A 113 -8.01 -11.59 3.08
CA TYR A 113 -8.33 -10.95 4.36
C TYR A 113 -9.85 -10.87 4.46
N THR A 114 -10.41 -11.72 5.30
CA THR A 114 -11.83 -12.06 5.24
C THR A 114 -12.77 -11.09 5.93
N THR A 115 -12.26 -10.11 6.67
CA THR A 115 -13.09 -9.12 7.37
C THR A 115 -13.90 -8.31 6.35
N PRO A 116 -15.24 -8.29 6.44
CA PRO A 116 -16.07 -7.55 5.51
C PRO A 116 -15.85 -6.04 5.60
N PRO A 117 -15.73 -5.32 4.46
CA PRO A 117 -15.58 -3.87 4.44
C PRO A 117 -16.87 -3.14 4.80
N GLN A 118 -16.78 -1.90 5.30
CA GLN A 118 -17.94 -1.09 5.66
C GLN A 118 -18.59 -0.38 4.46
N GLN A 119 -17.87 -0.18 3.39
CA GLN A 119 -18.38 0.35 2.12
C GLN A 119 -17.64 -0.32 0.98
N PHE A 120 -18.34 -1.09 0.22
CA PHE A 120 -17.80 -1.74 -0.97
C PHE A 120 -18.96 -2.22 -1.85
N ASP A 121 -18.72 -3.22 -2.68
CA ASP A 121 -19.70 -3.77 -3.62
C ASP A 121 -21.12 -3.97 -3.08
N SER A 122 -22.08 -4.00 -3.98
CA SER A 122 -23.48 -4.35 -3.72
C SER A 122 -23.70 -5.86 -3.64
N GLN A 123 -22.69 -6.64 -3.22
CA GLN A 123 -22.74 -8.10 -3.11
C GLN A 123 -21.67 -8.60 -2.16
N ASP A 124 -21.69 -9.91 -1.81
CA ASP A 124 -20.71 -10.50 -0.90
C ASP A 124 -19.25 -10.22 -1.32
N TRP A 125 -18.52 -9.62 -0.43
CA TRP A 125 -17.13 -9.21 -0.62
C TRP A 125 -16.20 -10.37 -0.99
N LEU A 126 -16.26 -11.48 -0.24
CA LEU A 126 -15.29 -12.55 -0.38
C LEU A 126 -15.47 -13.32 -1.69
N ASN A 127 -16.71 -13.44 -2.15
CA ASN A 127 -17.03 -14.03 -3.46
C ASN A 127 -16.52 -13.15 -4.60
N ASN A 128 -16.72 -11.84 -4.53
CA ASN A 128 -16.19 -10.91 -5.53
C ASN A 128 -14.65 -10.92 -5.56
N LEU A 129 -14.01 -10.91 -4.39
CA LEU A 129 -12.56 -11.04 -4.26
C LEU A 129 -12.06 -12.34 -4.89
N ALA A 130 -12.75 -13.46 -4.69
CA ALA A 130 -12.37 -14.74 -5.29
C ALA A 130 -12.34 -14.68 -6.84
N VAL A 131 -13.30 -14.01 -7.48
CA VAL A 131 -13.27 -13.82 -8.94
C VAL A 131 -12.08 -12.99 -9.38
N HIS A 132 -11.81 -11.89 -8.67
CA HIS A 132 -10.69 -10.99 -8.96
C HIS A 132 -9.34 -11.70 -8.84
N GLU A 133 -9.08 -12.33 -7.71
CA GLU A 133 -7.79 -12.99 -7.43
C GLU A 133 -7.57 -14.23 -8.31
N LEU A 134 -8.61 -15.02 -8.56
CA LEU A 134 -8.50 -16.13 -9.50
C LEU A 134 -8.20 -15.67 -10.93
N ARG A 135 -8.60 -14.46 -11.32
CA ARG A 135 -8.17 -13.88 -12.59
C ARG A 135 -6.68 -13.66 -12.64
N HIS A 136 -6.05 -13.18 -11.55
CA HIS A 136 -4.60 -13.08 -11.45
C HIS A 136 -3.91 -14.44 -11.53
N VAL A 137 -4.48 -15.46 -10.87
CA VAL A 137 -3.98 -16.84 -11.01
C VAL A 137 -3.98 -17.27 -12.48
N ALA A 138 -5.07 -17.02 -13.21
CA ALA A 138 -5.17 -17.36 -14.62
C ALA A 138 -4.20 -16.57 -15.51
N GLN A 139 -3.96 -15.28 -15.21
CA GLN A 139 -2.96 -14.46 -15.90
C GLN A 139 -1.55 -15.02 -15.72
N TYR A 140 -1.17 -15.36 -14.48
CA TYR A 140 0.13 -15.93 -14.17
C TYR A 140 0.33 -17.32 -14.81
N ASP A 141 -0.67 -18.18 -14.74
CA ASP A 141 -0.62 -19.48 -15.40
C ASP A 141 -0.45 -19.36 -16.92
N LYS A 142 -1.10 -18.38 -17.52
CA LYS A 142 -0.96 -18.08 -18.95
C LYS A 142 0.45 -17.64 -19.29
N LEU A 143 1.04 -16.79 -18.49
CA LEU A 143 2.38 -16.24 -18.70
C LEU A 143 3.48 -17.29 -18.45
N THR A 144 3.29 -18.17 -17.45
CA THR A 144 4.23 -19.27 -17.19
C THR A 144 4.01 -20.48 -18.11
N GLY A 145 2.91 -20.51 -18.86
CA GLY A 145 2.55 -21.62 -19.76
C GLY A 145 2.01 -22.85 -19.02
N GLY A 146 1.46 -22.67 -17.83
CA GLY A 146 0.94 -23.75 -16.99
C GLY A 146 2.02 -24.67 -16.42
N LYS A 147 3.27 -24.29 -16.52
CA LYS A 147 4.38 -25.04 -15.94
C LYS A 147 4.60 -24.59 -14.50
N ALA A 148 4.32 -25.48 -13.56
CA ALA A 148 4.58 -25.27 -12.14
C ALA A 148 6.04 -25.59 -11.83
N TYR A 149 6.98 -24.77 -12.30
CA TYR A 149 8.37 -24.88 -11.85
C TYR A 149 8.58 -23.96 -10.64
N PRO A 150 8.90 -24.45 -9.46
CA PRO A 150 9.11 -23.64 -8.28
C PRO A 150 10.35 -22.74 -8.38
N PHE A 151 11.36 -23.13 -9.17
CA PHE A 151 12.65 -22.45 -9.21
C PHE A 151 12.70 -21.11 -9.93
N PRO A 152 11.95 -20.82 -10.99
CA PRO A 152 11.99 -19.54 -11.67
C PRO A 152 10.90 -18.56 -11.16
N GLU A 153 10.15 -18.83 -10.11
CA GLU A 153 9.01 -18.00 -9.67
C GLU A 153 9.42 -16.54 -9.48
N TYR A 154 10.55 -16.29 -8.83
CA TYR A 154 11.03 -14.91 -8.62
C TYR A 154 11.46 -14.23 -9.94
N VAL A 155 12.11 -14.97 -10.82
CA VAL A 155 12.51 -14.47 -12.15
C VAL A 155 11.27 -14.14 -12.99
N TYR A 156 10.23 -14.98 -12.94
CA TYR A 156 8.95 -14.67 -13.58
C TYR A 156 8.29 -13.42 -13.00
N PHE A 157 8.29 -13.28 -11.67
CA PHE A 157 7.73 -12.10 -11.03
C PHE A 157 8.42 -10.82 -11.51
N ALA A 158 9.74 -10.76 -11.49
CA ALA A 158 10.51 -9.63 -11.97
C ALA A 158 10.26 -9.36 -13.48
N TRP A 159 10.25 -10.42 -14.29
CA TRP A 159 10.00 -10.28 -15.72
C TRP A 159 8.57 -9.80 -16.03
N PHE A 160 7.57 -10.28 -15.33
CA PHE A 160 6.18 -9.82 -15.52
C PHE A 160 6.04 -8.35 -15.14
N GLY A 161 6.69 -7.91 -14.06
CA GLY A 161 6.69 -6.52 -13.64
C GLY A 161 7.25 -5.54 -14.68
N VAL A 162 8.24 -5.96 -15.49
CA VAL A 162 8.78 -5.14 -16.56
C VAL A 162 8.10 -5.34 -17.92
N SER A 163 7.45 -6.47 -18.13
CA SER A 163 6.87 -6.83 -19.43
C SER A 163 5.43 -6.40 -19.61
N ILE A 164 4.68 -6.32 -18.52
CA ILE A 164 3.23 -6.09 -18.54
C ILE A 164 2.90 -4.91 -17.63
N PRO A 165 2.15 -3.91 -18.12
CA PRO A 165 1.79 -2.77 -17.29
C PRO A 165 0.79 -3.20 -16.20
N LEU A 166 0.95 -2.63 -15.00
CA LEU A 166 0.10 -2.94 -13.84
C LEU A 166 -1.38 -2.70 -14.14
N TRP A 167 -1.71 -1.65 -14.91
CA TRP A 167 -3.10 -1.40 -15.29
C TRP A 167 -3.74 -2.55 -16.08
N PHE A 168 -2.96 -3.37 -16.78
CA PHE A 168 -3.52 -4.52 -17.48
C PHE A 168 -3.87 -5.65 -16.52
N PHE A 169 -2.98 -5.98 -15.57
CA PHE A 169 -3.26 -7.00 -14.57
C PHE A 169 -4.56 -6.70 -13.83
N GLU A 170 -4.64 -5.51 -13.26
CA GLU A 170 -5.77 -5.08 -12.45
C GLU A 170 -7.02 -4.81 -13.28
N GLY A 171 -6.84 -4.14 -14.42
CA GLY A 171 -7.95 -3.79 -15.29
C GLY A 171 -8.63 -4.99 -15.94
N ASP A 172 -7.91 -6.01 -16.34
CA ASP A 172 -8.48 -7.27 -16.84
C ASP A 172 -9.21 -8.02 -15.70
N ALA A 173 -8.65 -8.02 -14.47
CA ALA A 173 -9.31 -8.62 -13.32
C ALA A 173 -10.63 -7.90 -12.98
N VAL A 174 -10.64 -6.57 -12.93
CA VAL A 174 -11.88 -5.78 -12.73
C VAL A 174 -12.87 -5.98 -13.88
N THR A 175 -12.39 -6.10 -15.11
CA THR A 175 -13.25 -6.39 -16.26
C THR A 175 -13.97 -7.73 -16.10
N ILE A 176 -13.27 -8.76 -15.62
CA ILE A 176 -13.84 -10.09 -15.42
C ILE A 176 -14.75 -10.14 -14.19
N GLU A 177 -14.37 -9.55 -13.06
CA GLU A 177 -15.27 -9.49 -11.89
C GLU A 177 -16.59 -8.80 -12.25
N THR A 178 -16.53 -7.70 -13.02
CA THR A 178 -17.71 -6.95 -13.46
C THR A 178 -18.55 -7.75 -14.45
N ALA A 179 -17.93 -8.50 -15.36
CA ALA A 179 -18.64 -9.27 -16.39
C ALA A 179 -19.28 -10.55 -15.86
N LEU A 180 -18.67 -11.21 -14.87
CA LEU A 180 -19.09 -12.51 -14.37
C LEU A 180 -20.00 -12.42 -13.14
N THR A 181 -20.20 -11.23 -12.57
CA THR A 181 -21.03 -11.03 -11.37
C THR A 181 -22.14 -10.00 -11.61
N ASN A 182 -23.10 -9.94 -10.70
CA ASN A 182 -24.15 -8.92 -10.73
C ASN A 182 -23.69 -7.57 -10.13
N ALA A 183 -22.55 -7.56 -9.49
CA ALA A 183 -21.89 -6.40 -8.91
C ALA A 183 -20.53 -6.15 -9.60
N GLY A 184 -19.52 -5.75 -8.88
CA GLY A 184 -18.19 -5.46 -9.38
C GLY A 184 -17.97 -3.97 -9.60
N ARG A 185 -16.73 -3.55 -9.42
CA ARG A 185 -16.34 -2.13 -9.38
C ARG A 185 -16.68 -1.39 -10.66
N GLY A 186 -16.62 -2.05 -11.81
CA GLY A 186 -16.95 -1.44 -13.09
C GLY A 186 -18.42 -1.06 -13.28
N ARG A 187 -19.32 -1.48 -12.37
CA ARG A 187 -20.74 -1.09 -12.36
C ARG A 187 -21.02 0.16 -11.52
N GLN A 188 -20.05 0.61 -10.75
CA GLN A 188 -20.18 1.73 -9.81
C GLN A 188 -19.77 3.05 -10.49
N PRO A 189 -20.69 4.00 -10.71
CA PRO A 189 -20.38 5.27 -11.35
C PRO A 189 -19.32 6.07 -10.56
N SER A 190 -19.40 6.09 -9.23
CA SER A 190 -18.44 6.76 -8.36
C SER A 190 -17.00 6.28 -8.57
N TRP A 191 -16.82 5.04 -9.00
CA TRP A 191 -15.48 4.47 -9.19
C TRP A 191 -14.74 5.08 -10.39
N VAL A 192 -15.43 5.42 -11.49
CA VAL A 192 -14.85 6.10 -12.66
C VAL A 192 -15.11 7.60 -12.67
N MET A 193 -15.91 8.11 -11.73
CA MET A 193 -16.31 9.50 -11.59
C MET A 193 -15.14 10.51 -11.65
N PRO A 194 -14.00 10.29 -10.99
CA PRO A 194 -12.89 11.24 -11.04
C PRO A 194 -12.37 11.48 -12.44
N TYR A 195 -12.32 10.41 -13.24
CA TYR A 195 -11.86 10.52 -14.63
C TYR A 195 -12.93 11.15 -15.53
N ARG A 196 -14.21 10.77 -15.33
CA ARG A 196 -15.35 11.38 -16.02
C ARG A 196 -15.39 12.90 -15.78
N ALA A 197 -15.31 13.34 -14.54
CA ALA A 197 -15.31 14.76 -14.20
C ALA A 197 -14.12 15.49 -14.86
N SER A 198 -12.93 14.94 -14.82
CA SER A 198 -11.74 15.54 -15.44
C SER A 198 -11.90 15.67 -16.96
N LEU A 199 -12.43 14.67 -17.66
CA LEU A 199 -12.61 14.70 -19.11
C LEU A 199 -13.70 15.68 -19.56
N LEU A 200 -14.83 15.75 -18.85
CA LEU A 200 -15.91 16.67 -19.14
C LEU A 200 -15.50 18.14 -18.96
N GLU A 201 -14.61 18.42 -17.99
CA GLU A 201 -14.01 19.74 -17.79
C GLU A 201 -12.76 20.00 -18.69
N GLY A 202 -12.58 19.21 -19.73
CA GLY A 202 -11.55 19.43 -20.74
C GLY A 202 -10.12 19.12 -20.33
N LYS A 203 -9.89 18.54 -19.13
CA LYS A 203 -8.55 18.14 -18.70
C LYS A 203 -8.07 16.95 -19.54
N LYS A 204 -6.93 17.12 -20.21
CA LYS A 204 -6.26 16.06 -20.97
C LYS A 204 -5.07 15.54 -20.16
N PHE A 205 -5.12 14.29 -19.73
CA PHE A 205 -3.98 13.63 -19.11
C PHE A 205 -3.15 12.91 -20.19
N SER A 206 -1.83 12.95 -20.07
CA SER A 206 -0.97 12.04 -20.83
C SER A 206 -1.20 10.59 -20.36
N TYR A 207 -0.87 9.62 -21.21
CA TYR A 207 -0.95 8.20 -20.82
C TYR A 207 -0.15 7.93 -19.53
N SER A 208 1.05 8.49 -19.42
CA SER A 208 1.89 8.30 -18.24
C SER A 208 1.27 8.91 -16.98
N LYS A 209 0.70 10.13 -17.07
CA LYS A 209 0.00 10.78 -15.97
C LYS A 209 -1.22 9.97 -15.52
N ALA A 210 -2.01 9.48 -16.46
CA ALA A 210 -3.20 8.66 -16.16
C ALA A 210 -2.85 7.32 -15.51
N SER A 211 -1.71 6.71 -15.90
CA SER A 211 -1.25 5.42 -15.41
C SER A 211 -0.48 5.49 -14.07
N PHE A 212 0.42 6.46 -13.94
CA PHE A 212 1.34 6.56 -12.80
C PHE A 212 0.87 7.53 -11.70
N GLY A 213 -0.17 8.30 -11.98
CA GLY A 213 -0.69 9.26 -11.01
C GLY A 213 -0.05 10.65 -11.12
N SER A 214 -0.51 11.56 -10.27
CA SER A 214 -0.08 12.96 -10.19
C SER A 214 -0.04 13.43 -8.73
N GLU A 215 0.90 14.30 -8.42
CA GLU A 215 0.97 14.98 -7.12
C GLU A 215 0.13 16.28 -7.11
N LYS A 216 -0.55 16.60 -8.21
CA LYS A 216 -1.37 17.79 -8.41
C LYS A 216 -2.85 17.47 -8.63
N ASP A 217 -3.15 16.55 -9.55
CA ASP A 217 -4.50 16.21 -9.98
C ASP A 217 -4.96 14.86 -9.45
N ILE A 218 -6.29 14.65 -9.45
CA ILE A 218 -6.88 13.33 -9.29
C ILE A 218 -6.86 12.64 -10.65
N THR A 219 -6.14 11.54 -10.74
CA THR A 219 -6.02 10.73 -11.96
C THR A 219 -6.77 9.43 -11.78
N PRO A 220 -7.16 8.70 -12.86
CA PRO A 220 -7.89 7.45 -12.74
C PRO A 220 -7.12 6.36 -11.99
N GLY A 221 -5.77 6.40 -12.04
CA GLY A 221 -4.97 5.31 -11.51
C GLY A 221 -5.02 4.06 -12.39
N TYR A 222 -4.25 3.05 -12.02
CA TYR A 222 -4.10 1.85 -12.86
C TYR A 222 -5.32 0.91 -12.84
N TYR A 223 -6.14 0.87 -11.79
CA TYR A 223 -7.36 0.07 -11.75
C TYR A 223 -8.43 0.59 -12.70
N GLN A 224 -8.83 1.85 -12.55
CA GLN A 224 -9.88 2.48 -13.36
C GLN A 224 -9.46 2.58 -14.82
N LEU A 225 -8.24 3.09 -15.07
CA LEU A 225 -7.69 3.15 -16.41
C LEU A 225 -7.64 1.78 -17.06
N GLY A 226 -7.19 0.77 -16.30
CA GLY A 226 -7.08 -0.60 -16.76
C GLY A 226 -8.42 -1.20 -17.14
N TYR A 227 -9.44 -1.04 -16.32
CA TYR A 227 -10.81 -1.48 -16.62
C TYR A 227 -11.34 -0.85 -17.90
N LEU A 228 -11.22 0.48 -18.03
CA LEU A 228 -11.70 1.19 -19.21
C LEU A 228 -10.97 0.75 -20.47
N MET A 229 -9.64 0.58 -20.41
CA MET A 229 -8.84 0.10 -21.53
C MET A 229 -9.11 -1.36 -21.87
N ALA A 230 -9.12 -2.25 -20.88
CA ALA A 230 -9.31 -3.68 -21.08
C ALA A 230 -10.72 -4.00 -21.62
N SER A 231 -11.75 -3.37 -21.06
CA SER A 231 -13.14 -3.55 -21.50
C SER A 231 -13.33 -3.11 -22.95
N ASN A 232 -12.74 -1.98 -23.37
CA ASN A 232 -12.82 -1.51 -24.76
C ASN A 232 -12.04 -2.39 -25.73
N ILE A 233 -10.84 -2.83 -25.36
CA ILE A 233 -10.07 -3.76 -26.19
C ILE A 233 -10.87 -5.06 -26.41
N ARG A 234 -11.49 -5.60 -25.36
CA ARG A 234 -12.34 -6.80 -25.50
C ARG A 234 -13.60 -6.54 -26.28
N LYS A 235 -14.27 -5.41 -26.09
CA LYS A 235 -15.45 -5.00 -26.85
C LYS A 235 -15.18 -5.02 -28.35
N GLU A 236 -14.01 -4.55 -28.77
CA GLU A 236 -13.68 -4.41 -30.20
C GLU A 236 -13.06 -5.68 -30.81
N PHE A 237 -12.19 -6.39 -30.09
CA PHE A 237 -11.40 -7.51 -30.60
C PHE A 237 -11.84 -8.90 -30.08
N GLY A 238 -12.89 -8.93 -29.24
CA GLY A 238 -13.46 -10.18 -28.72
C GLY A 238 -12.74 -10.75 -27.49
N LYS A 239 -13.35 -11.80 -26.90
CA LYS A 239 -12.96 -12.34 -25.59
C LYS A 239 -11.54 -12.93 -25.52
N ASN A 240 -11.00 -13.43 -26.63
CA ASN A 240 -9.74 -14.17 -26.67
C ASN A 240 -8.53 -13.28 -27.00
N ILE A 241 -8.72 -11.96 -27.14
CA ILE A 241 -7.63 -11.03 -27.49
C ILE A 241 -6.45 -11.09 -26.51
N PHE A 242 -6.75 -11.20 -25.21
CA PHE A 242 -5.71 -11.24 -24.18
C PHE A 242 -5.01 -12.60 -24.11
N ASP A 243 -5.69 -13.69 -24.47
CA ASP A 243 -5.05 -15.00 -24.65
C ASP A 243 -3.93 -14.92 -25.71
N SER A 244 -4.24 -14.34 -26.87
CA SER A 244 -3.29 -14.14 -27.98
C SER A 244 -2.14 -13.21 -27.60
N LEU A 245 -2.45 -12.09 -26.91
CA LEU A 245 -1.48 -11.08 -26.48
C LEU A 245 -0.48 -11.66 -25.46
N LEU A 246 -0.95 -12.30 -24.40
CA LEU A 246 -0.09 -12.91 -23.39
C LEU A 246 0.72 -14.07 -23.94
N THR A 247 0.19 -14.84 -24.88
CA THR A 247 0.93 -15.88 -25.60
C THR A 247 2.09 -15.28 -26.42
N ASP A 248 1.87 -14.16 -27.12
CA ASP A 248 2.94 -13.49 -27.88
C ASP A 248 4.03 -12.91 -26.97
N ILE A 249 3.64 -12.33 -25.83
CA ILE A 249 4.61 -11.84 -24.82
C ILE A 249 5.46 -12.99 -24.30
N ARG A 250 4.85 -14.12 -23.92
CA ARG A 250 5.55 -15.29 -23.43
C ARG A 250 6.56 -15.86 -24.46
N LYS A 251 6.17 -15.89 -25.73
CA LYS A 251 7.05 -16.40 -26.81
C LYS A 251 8.22 -15.46 -27.13
N ARG A 252 8.14 -14.17 -26.74
CA ARG A 252 9.12 -13.14 -27.05
C ARG A 252 9.46 -12.32 -25.81
N PRO A 253 10.11 -12.92 -24.81
CA PRO A 253 10.30 -12.30 -23.50
C PRO A 253 11.26 -11.10 -23.51
N ILE A 254 12.24 -11.10 -24.42
CA ILE A 254 13.30 -10.08 -24.47
C ILE A 254 13.04 -9.11 -25.63
N ARG A 255 12.19 -8.11 -25.39
CA ARG A 255 11.97 -7.00 -26.31
C ARG A 255 11.57 -5.75 -25.51
N LEU A 256 11.87 -4.60 -26.08
CA LEU A 256 11.48 -3.32 -25.50
C LEU A 256 9.97 -3.13 -25.65
N TYR A 257 9.30 -2.71 -24.55
CA TYR A 257 7.84 -2.52 -24.49
C TYR A 257 7.02 -3.74 -24.96
N PRO A 258 7.18 -4.93 -24.34
CA PRO A 258 6.61 -6.18 -24.85
C PRO A 258 5.09 -6.10 -25.00
N PHE A 259 4.39 -5.54 -24.00
CA PHE A 259 2.93 -5.39 -24.02
C PHE A 259 2.45 -4.49 -25.16
N SER A 260 3.03 -3.31 -25.29
CA SER A 260 2.65 -2.34 -26.34
C SER A 260 2.87 -2.89 -27.74
N ASN A 261 3.96 -3.64 -27.96
CA ASN A 261 4.28 -4.26 -29.23
C ASN A 261 3.35 -5.44 -29.55
N SER A 262 2.98 -6.27 -28.55
CA SER A 262 1.98 -7.31 -28.73
C SER A 262 0.60 -6.72 -29.02
N LEU A 263 0.21 -5.69 -28.28
CA LEU A 263 -1.05 -4.99 -28.52
C LEU A 263 -1.11 -4.42 -29.95
N LYS A 264 -0.03 -3.76 -30.42
CA LYS A 264 0.08 -3.24 -31.78
C LYS A 264 -0.03 -4.35 -32.83
N LYS A 265 0.53 -5.51 -32.59
CA LYS A 265 0.46 -6.65 -33.51
C LYS A 265 -0.98 -7.10 -33.75
N PHE A 266 -1.80 -7.21 -32.72
CA PHE A 266 -3.17 -7.75 -32.82
C PHE A 266 -4.22 -6.66 -33.10
N THR A 267 -3.98 -5.42 -32.68
CA THR A 267 -4.98 -4.33 -32.76
C THR A 267 -4.57 -3.19 -33.67
N LYS A 268 -3.36 -3.24 -34.28
CA LYS A 268 -2.72 -2.17 -35.06
C LYS A 268 -2.35 -0.93 -34.24
N LEU A 269 -2.74 -0.84 -32.96
CA LEU A 269 -2.48 0.30 -32.09
C LEU A 269 -1.64 -0.13 -30.87
N GLY A 270 -0.57 0.61 -30.57
CA GLY A 270 0.18 0.44 -29.30
C GLY A 270 -0.53 1.15 -28.15
N THR A 271 -0.08 0.89 -26.94
CA THR A 271 -0.75 1.28 -25.69
C THR A 271 -1.14 2.78 -25.64
N LYS A 272 -0.24 3.70 -25.96
CA LYS A 272 -0.53 5.15 -25.94
C LYS A 272 -1.60 5.55 -26.96
N LYS A 273 -1.58 4.96 -28.15
CA LYS A 273 -2.61 5.23 -29.17
C LYS A 273 -3.96 4.67 -28.77
N TRP A 274 -3.98 3.52 -28.11
CA TRP A 274 -5.20 2.95 -27.52
C TRP A 274 -5.76 3.86 -26.43
N TYR A 275 -4.92 4.32 -25.51
CA TYR A 275 -5.31 5.26 -24.46
C TYR A 275 -5.99 6.50 -25.06
N ASN A 276 -5.37 7.13 -26.05
CA ASN A 276 -5.93 8.32 -26.69
C ASN A 276 -7.28 8.04 -27.35
N ARG A 277 -7.39 6.91 -28.08
CA ARG A 277 -8.64 6.50 -28.74
C ARG A 277 -9.77 6.27 -27.73
N ILE A 278 -9.47 5.55 -26.66
CA ILE A 278 -10.46 5.26 -25.61
C ILE A 278 -10.91 6.54 -24.90
N THR A 279 -9.96 7.46 -24.62
CA THR A 279 -10.28 8.76 -24.03
C THR A 279 -11.27 9.55 -24.87
N GLU A 280 -11.09 9.56 -26.19
CA GLU A 280 -12.04 10.24 -27.09
C GLU A 280 -13.41 9.54 -27.15
N ILE A 281 -13.45 8.21 -27.13
CA ILE A 281 -14.70 7.44 -27.06
C ILE A 281 -15.45 7.76 -25.76
N LEU A 282 -14.77 7.67 -24.63
CA LEU A 282 -15.35 7.96 -23.30
C LEU A 282 -15.86 9.39 -23.20
N LYS A 283 -15.09 10.34 -23.72
CA LYS A 283 -15.51 11.75 -23.74
C LYS A 283 -16.83 11.93 -24.49
N LYS A 284 -16.97 11.32 -25.68
CA LYS A 284 -18.21 11.38 -26.45
C LYS A 284 -19.38 10.72 -25.72
N GLU A 285 -19.17 9.53 -25.13
CA GLU A 285 -20.21 8.79 -24.40
C GLU A 285 -20.67 9.58 -23.16
N TRP A 286 -19.73 10.20 -22.41
CA TRP A 286 -20.07 10.96 -21.22
C TRP A 286 -20.67 12.34 -21.51
N ILE A 287 -20.30 13.01 -22.62
CA ILE A 287 -20.99 14.22 -23.08
C ILE A 287 -22.45 13.88 -23.42
N ALA A 288 -22.69 12.81 -24.19
CA ALA A 288 -24.03 12.37 -24.54
C ALA A 288 -24.88 11.93 -23.32
N GLN A 289 -24.23 11.44 -22.25
CA GLN A 289 -24.90 11.17 -20.98
C GLN A 289 -25.22 12.47 -20.24
N ASP A 290 -24.33 13.43 -20.24
CA ASP A 290 -24.49 14.72 -19.55
C ASP A 290 -25.60 15.56 -20.19
N GLU A 291 -25.68 15.60 -21.52
CA GLU A 291 -26.73 16.27 -22.28
C GLU A 291 -28.15 15.74 -22.00
N LYS A 292 -28.25 14.45 -21.60
CA LYS A 292 -29.51 13.81 -21.20
C LYS A 292 -29.83 13.96 -19.71
N SER A 293 -28.88 14.49 -18.95
CA SER A 293 -28.99 14.66 -17.51
C SER A 293 -29.43 16.08 -17.19
N GLU A 294 -30.53 16.22 -16.44
CA GLU A 294 -30.97 17.51 -15.89
C GLU A 294 -30.14 17.85 -14.63
N SER A 295 -28.84 18.05 -14.81
CA SER A 295 -27.94 18.35 -13.67
C SER A 295 -28.18 19.75 -13.13
N GLN A 296 -28.05 19.88 -11.80
CA GLN A 296 -28.11 21.14 -11.05
C GLN A 296 -26.72 21.56 -10.63
N ASN A 297 -26.48 22.86 -10.65
CA ASN A 297 -25.27 23.44 -10.10
C ASN A 297 -25.47 23.77 -8.61
N TYR A 298 -24.53 23.33 -7.77
CA TYR A 298 -24.56 23.57 -6.32
C TYR A 298 -23.37 24.45 -5.92
N PRO A 299 -23.61 25.63 -5.33
CA PRO A 299 -22.53 26.49 -4.89
C PRO A 299 -21.62 25.82 -3.87
N THR A 300 -20.31 26.01 -4.03
CA THR A 300 -19.30 25.48 -3.12
C THR A 300 -19.14 26.39 -1.89
N LEU A 301 -19.21 25.78 -0.70
CA LEU A 301 -19.11 26.48 0.60
C LEU A 301 -17.67 26.54 1.17
N ASN A 302 -16.74 25.79 0.62
CA ASN A 302 -15.32 25.85 0.98
C ASN A 302 -14.51 26.69 -0.02
N SER A 303 -13.27 27.03 0.34
CA SER A 303 -12.35 27.76 -0.53
C SER A 303 -11.88 26.90 -1.70
N GLU A 304 -11.62 27.52 -2.85
CA GLU A 304 -10.97 26.83 -3.99
C GLU A 304 -9.55 26.42 -3.65
N SER A 305 -9.15 25.25 -4.14
CA SER A 305 -7.81 24.73 -3.96
C SER A 305 -7.08 24.59 -5.30
N LYS A 306 -5.79 24.97 -5.30
CA LYS A 306 -4.91 24.84 -6.49
C LYS A 306 -4.54 23.39 -6.82
N PHE A 307 -4.85 22.44 -5.96
CA PHE A 307 -4.57 21.02 -6.12
C PHE A 307 -5.69 20.18 -5.52
N ALA A 308 -5.72 18.92 -5.87
CA ALA A 308 -6.75 17.97 -5.45
C ALA A 308 -6.94 17.96 -3.92
N THR A 309 -8.14 18.32 -3.48
CA THR A 309 -8.54 18.43 -2.06
C THR A 309 -9.93 17.86 -1.87
N ASN A 310 -10.11 17.02 -0.86
CA ASN A 310 -11.37 16.43 -0.47
C ASN A 310 -11.79 16.96 0.90
N TYR A 311 -13.07 17.30 1.02
CA TYR A 311 -13.75 17.68 2.26
C TYR A 311 -14.87 16.67 2.51
N PHE A 312 -14.56 15.57 3.21
CA PHE A 312 -15.51 14.48 3.42
C PHE A 312 -16.47 14.75 4.57
N LEU A 313 -17.72 14.25 4.43
CA LEU A 313 -18.72 14.19 5.49
C LEU A 313 -19.01 15.56 6.12
N PRO A 314 -19.40 16.59 5.37
CA PRO A 314 -19.65 17.90 5.93
C PRO A 314 -20.83 17.88 6.89
N VAL A 315 -20.67 18.49 8.07
CA VAL A 315 -21.70 18.61 9.10
C VAL A 315 -21.78 20.05 9.56
N LYS A 316 -22.96 20.67 9.45
CA LYS A 316 -23.19 22.04 9.97
C LYS A 316 -23.33 21.97 11.50
N ILE A 317 -22.47 22.68 12.22
CA ILE A 317 -22.52 22.73 13.68
C ILE A 317 -23.40 23.89 14.17
N LYS A 318 -23.75 23.91 15.47
CA LYS A 318 -24.77 24.81 16.01
C LYS A 318 -24.55 26.31 15.76
N ASP A 319 -23.30 26.74 15.60
CA ASP A 319 -22.94 28.13 15.31
C ASP A 319 -22.90 28.48 13.80
N GLY A 320 -23.37 27.55 12.95
CA GLY A 320 -23.45 27.75 11.50
C GLY A 320 -22.17 27.39 10.74
N ARG A 321 -21.05 27.11 11.42
CA ARG A 321 -19.81 26.66 10.80
C ARG A 321 -19.95 25.20 10.34
N ILE A 322 -19.05 24.75 9.46
CA ILE A 322 -19.08 23.39 8.91
C ILE A 322 -17.86 22.62 9.39
N LEU A 323 -18.11 21.50 10.06
CA LEU A 323 -17.10 20.50 10.40
C LEU A 323 -16.94 19.52 9.23
N THR A 324 -15.71 19.16 8.88
CA THR A 324 -15.41 18.22 7.79
C THR A 324 -14.11 17.46 8.07
N LEU A 325 -13.94 16.30 7.42
CA LEU A 325 -12.67 15.58 7.36
C LEU A 325 -11.95 15.97 6.05
N LYS A 326 -10.93 16.81 6.16
CA LYS A 326 -10.14 17.30 5.04
C LYS A 326 -8.93 16.41 4.75
N GLN A 327 -8.70 16.12 3.48
CA GLN A 327 -7.49 15.46 2.97
C GLN A 327 -7.10 16.03 1.61
N SER A 328 -5.82 16.31 1.40
CA SER A 328 -5.35 16.84 0.12
C SER A 328 -4.02 16.22 -0.32
N LYS A 329 -3.56 16.59 -1.51
CA LYS A 329 -2.20 16.22 -1.96
C LYS A 329 -1.09 16.83 -1.11
N ALA A 330 -1.36 17.94 -0.40
CA ALA A 330 -0.39 18.66 0.42
C ALA A 330 -0.60 18.50 1.94
N GLU A 331 -1.71 17.88 2.37
CA GLU A 331 -2.08 17.74 3.78
C GLU A 331 -2.64 16.35 4.07
N THR A 332 -2.23 15.76 5.17
CA THR A 332 -2.77 14.49 5.66
C THR A 332 -4.20 14.67 6.21
N ALA A 333 -4.93 13.57 6.35
CA ALA A 333 -6.30 13.58 6.88
C ALA A 333 -6.38 14.25 8.27
N HIS A 334 -7.29 15.21 8.40
CA HIS A 334 -7.53 15.94 9.65
C HIS A 334 -8.95 16.51 9.68
N PHE A 335 -9.50 16.69 10.87
CA PHE A 335 -10.72 17.46 11.06
C PHE A 335 -10.44 18.94 10.89
N ALA A 336 -11.33 19.62 10.16
CA ALA A 336 -11.29 21.06 9.95
C ALA A 336 -12.68 21.69 10.18
N ILE A 337 -12.71 22.92 10.63
CA ILE A 337 -13.90 23.76 10.71
C ILE A 337 -13.77 24.87 9.68
N ILE A 338 -14.84 25.09 8.93
CA ILE A 338 -14.95 26.13 7.90
C ILE A 338 -16.02 27.15 8.36
N ASP A 339 -15.67 28.42 8.37
CA ASP A 339 -16.59 29.51 8.68
C ASP A 339 -17.36 30.05 7.45
N SER A 340 -18.27 31.00 7.65
CA SER A 340 -19.04 31.61 6.58
C SER A 340 -18.19 32.42 5.58
N ALA A 341 -17.02 32.88 5.99
CA ALA A 341 -16.04 33.54 5.12
C ALA A 341 -15.12 32.53 4.39
N LYS A 342 -15.39 31.24 4.54
CA LYS A 342 -14.61 30.10 4.00
C LYS A 342 -13.20 29.96 4.57
N ASN A 343 -12.92 30.58 5.74
CA ASN A 343 -11.66 30.34 6.43
C ASN A 343 -11.66 28.96 7.10
N GLU A 344 -10.51 28.29 7.05
CA GLU A 344 -10.35 26.96 7.56
C GLU A 344 -9.52 26.92 8.85
N THR A 345 -10.03 26.29 9.89
CA THR A 345 -9.32 26.02 11.14
C THR A 345 -9.10 24.51 11.28
N LYS A 346 -7.82 24.09 11.30
CA LYS A 346 -7.44 22.70 11.55
C LYS A 346 -7.61 22.36 13.03
N LEU A 347 -8.28 21.24 13.33
CA LEU A 347 -8.50 20.74 14.69
C LEU A 347 -7.52 19.64 15.07
N LEU A 348 -7.63 18.48 14.44
CA LEU A 348 -6.92 17.27 14.83
C LEU A 348 -6.59 16.42 13.61
N SER A 349 -5.33 16.03 13.44
CA SER A 349 -4.95 14.99 12.46
C SER A 349 -5.32 13.62 12.98
N ILE A 350 -5.92 12.78 12.14
CA ILE A 350 -6.38 11.44 12.49
C ILE A 350 -5.47 10.36 11.92
N GLY A 351 -5.63 9.14 12.44
CA GLY A 351 -4.96 7.96 11.94
C GLY A 351 -5.55 7.40 10.66
N TYR A 352 -5.05 6.25 10.25
CA TYR A 352 -5.51 5.59 9.04
C TYR A 352 -6.93 5.05 9.19
N GLN A 353 -7.78 5.33 8.23
CA GLN A 353 -9.10 4.76 8.01
C GLN A 353 -9.12 4.10 6.63
N GLU A 354 -9.79 2.96 6.49
CA GLU A 354 -9.98 2.33 5.19
C GLU A 354 -10.92 3.17 4.30
N GLN A 355 -11.97 3.72 4.93
CA GLN A 355 -12.89 4.68 4.33
C GLN A 355 -13.03 5.91 5.23
N PRO A 356 -13.10 7.13 4.68
CA PRO A 356 -13.37 8.32 5.47
C PRO A 356 -14.67 8.19 6.25
N TRP A 357 -14.60 8.23 7.57
CA TRP A 357 -15.77 8.10 8.44
C TRP A 357 -15.64 8.92 9.72
N PHE A 358 -16.67 9.65 10.05
CA PHE A 358 -16.92 10.19 11.39
C PHE A 358 -18.40 10.52 11.56
N SER A 359 -18.83 10.68 12.80
CA SER A 359 -20.13 11.22 13.19
C SER A 359 -19.95 12.31 14.22
N TYR A 360 -20.87 13.26 14.23
CA TYR A 360 -20.85 14.42 15.13
C TYR A 360 -22.22 14.67 15.72
N ALA A 361 -22.30 14.86 17.04
CA ALA A 361 -23.44 15.40 17.75
C ALA A 361 -22.99 16.07 19.04
N ASN A 362 -23.73 17.06 19.50
CA ASN A 362 -23.58 17.75 20.79
C ASN A 362 -22.13 18.16 21.14
N GLY A 363 -21.36 18.59 20.15
CA GLY A 363 -19.97 19.00 20.34
C GLY A 363 -18.94 17.85 20.42
N ILE A 364 -19.36 16.62 20.16
CA ILE A 364 -18.50 15.43 20.19
C ILE A 364 -18.36 14.87 18.77
N ILE A 365 -17.12 14.66 18.31
CA ILE A 365 -16.77 13.93 17.09
C ILE A 365 -16.40 12.52 17.51
N VAL A 366 -16.93 11.50 16.80
CA VAL A 366 -16.54 10.09 16.98
C VAL A 366 -16.12 9.51 15.62
N TRP A 367 -15.06 8.71 15.61
CA TRP A 367 -14.56 8.03 14.40
C TRP A 367 -13.91 6.70 14.75
N ASP A 368 -13.76 5.85 13.77
CA ASP A 368 -12.95 4.64 13.86
C ASP A 368 -11.54 4.86 13.29
N GLU A 369 -10.57 4.12 13.78
CA GLU A 369 -9.16 4.25 13.39
C GLU A 369 -8.47 2.90 13.45
N ILE A 370 -7.67 2.58 12.44
CA ILE A 370 -6.94 1.32 12.37
C ILE A 370 -5.66 1.40 13.18
N ARG A 371 -5.49 0.43 14.07
CA ARG A 371 -4.31 0.20 14.91
C ARG A 371 -3.74 -1.19 14.63
N TYR A 372 -2.42 -1.28 14.54
CA TYR A 372 -1.74 -2.56 14.33
C TYR A 372 -1.26 -3.15 15.66
N ASP A 373 -1.17 -4.49 15.70
CA ASP A 373 -0.47 -5.17 16.78
C ASP A 373 1.00 -4.75 16.76
N PRO A 374 1.61 -4.45 17.91
CA PRO A 374 2.99 -3.97 17.95
C PRO A 374 4.02 -4.90 17.34
N ARG A 375 3.79 -6.22 17.38
CA ARG A 375 4.73 -7.23 16.89
C ARG A 375 4.20 -8.01 15.69
N TYR A 376 2.94 -8.40 15.72
CA TYR A 376 2.35 -9.27 14.70
C TYR A 376 1.40 -8.47 13.81
N ARG A 377 1.92 -7.83 12.77
CA ARG A 377 1.17 -6.87 11.96
C ARG A 377 0.09 -7.48 11.06
N GLN A 378 0.02 -8.81 10.94
CA GLN A 378 -1.18 -9.48 10.42
C GLN A 378 -2.40 -9.26 11.33
N ARG A 379 -2.17 -8.88 12.58
CA ARG A 379 -3.22 -8.49 13.51
C ARG A 379 -3.37 -6.98 13.50
N SER A 380 -4.57 -6.52 13.23
CA SER A 380 -4.95 -5.11 13.37
C SER A 380 -6.31 -4.98 14.03
N TYR A 381 -6.61 -3.77 14.47
CA TYR A 381 -7.78 -3.44 15.27
C TYR A 381 -8.44 -2.19 14.69
N SER A 382 -9.77 -2.13 14.69
CA SER A 382 -10.52 -0.92 14.50
C SER A 382 -11.00 -0.43 15.86
N VAL A 383 -10.51 0.74 16.28
CA VAL A 383 -10.80 1.32 17.59
C VAL A 383 -11.62 2.59 17.42
N ILE A 384 -12.56 2.80 18.34
CA ILE A 384 -13.37 4.02 18.35
C ILE A 384 -12.62 5.09 19.15
N CYS A 385 -12.53 6.27 18.52
CA CYS A 385 -11.95 7.48 19.11
C CYS A 385 -13.01 8.58 19.20
N SER A 386 -12.84 9.50 20.12
CA SER A 386 -13.68 10.69 20.27
C SER A 386 -12.86 11.96 20.47
N TYR A 387 -13.43 13.10 20.06
CA TYR A 387 -12.88 14.42 20.30
C TYR A 387 -13.99 15.40 20.70
N ASN A 388 -13.81 16.10 21.81
CA ASN A 388 -14.77 17.07 22.31
C ASN A 388 -14.34 18.48 21.86
N LEU A 389 -15.16 19.13 21.04
CA LEU A 389 -14.86 20.46 20.47
C LEU A 389 -14.75 21.57 21.52
N LYS A 390 -15.49 21.47 22.66
CA LYS A 390 -15.47 22.48 23.70
C LYS A 390 -14.20 22.41 24.54
N THR A 391 -13.77 21.19 24.89
CA THR A 391 -12.63 20.99 25.79
C THR A 391 -11.32 20.71 25.06
N GLY A 392 -11.35 20.46 23.76
CA GLY A 392 -10.19 20.03 22.98
C GLY A 392 -9.67 18.63 23.37
N LYS A 393 -10.39 17.89 24.20
CA LYS A 393 -9.94 16.59 24.72
C LYS A 393 -10.21 15.47 23.73
N GLN A 394 -9.16 14.71 23.39
CA GLN A 394 -9.25 13.50 22.60
C GLN A 394 -9.18 12.26 23.49
N LYS A 395 -10.04 11.26 23.23
CA LYS A 395 -10.06 9.97 23.93
C LYS A 395 -10.02 8.82 22.91
N LYS A 396 -9.39 7.71 23.27
CA LYS A 396 -9.58 6.41 22.65
C LYS A 396 -10.56 5.62 23.49
N LEU A 397 -11.78 5.40 22.99
CA LEU A 397 -12.88 4.77 23.72
C LEU A 397 -12.73 3.26 23.78
N THR A 398 -12.24 2.61 22.72
CA THR A 398 -12.09 1.15 22.69
C THR A 398 -10.64 0.74 22.45
N THR A 399 -10.28 -0.46 22.89
CA THR A 399 -8.92 -1.00 22.77
C THR A 399 -8.96 -2.41 22.20
N ARG A 400 -8.09 -2.72 21.23
CA ARG A 400 -8.00 -4.01 20.54
C ARG A 400 -9.37 -4.53 20.05
N SER A 401 -10.24 -3.60 19.65
CA SER A 401 -11.58 -3.88 19.15
C SER A 401 -11.61 -4.11 17.63
N ARG A 402 -12.76 -4.55 17.15
CA ARG A 402 -13.09 -4.69 15.73
C ARG A 402 -14.45 -4.03 15.53
N ILE A 403 -14.50 -2.71 15.78
CA ILE A 403 -15.72 -1.89 15.79
C ILE A 403 -15.57 -0.80 14.74
N PHE A 404 -16.57 -0.63 13.89
CA PHE A 404 -16.53 0.16 12.69
C PHE A 404 -17.72 1.11 12.57
N SER A 405 -17.56 2.15 11.78
CA SER A 405 -18.62 3.09 11.37
C SER A 405 -19.44 3.61 12.56
N PRO A 406 -18.83 4.22 13.58
CA PRO A 406 -19.56 4.73 14.74
C PRO A 406 -20.45 5.89 14.34
N SER A 407 -21.69 5.92 14.89
CA SER A 407 -22.62 7.05 14.80
C SER A 407 -23.09 7.44 16.19
N ILE A 408 -22.91 8.71 16.54
CA ILE A 408 -23.26 9.23 17.87
C ILE A 408 -24.72 9.68 17.92
N SER A 409 -25.41 9.44 19.02
CA SER A 409 -26.78 9.91 19.28
C SER A 409 -26.84 11.45 19.40
N ALA A 410 -27.98 12.04 19.10
CA ALA A 410 -28.19 13.50 19.11
C ALA A 410 -27.86 14.16 20.47
N ASP A 411 -28.11 13.43 21.59
CA ASP A 411 -27.78 13.88 22.95
C ASP A 411 -26.28 13.73 23.30
N GLY A 412 -25.49 13.03 22.45
CA GLY A 412 -24.07 12.79 22.64
C GLY A 412 -23.73 11.72 23.67
N LYS A 413 -24.68 10.89 24.10
CA LYS A 413 -24.47 9.90 25.18
C LYS A 413 -24.20 8.48 24.71
N LYS A 414 -24.65 8.13 23.51
CA LYS A 414 -24.56 6.78 22.96
C LYS A 414 -23.93 6.77 21.59
N ILE A 415 -23.27 5.66 21.24
CA ILE A 415 -22.70 5.40 19.93
C ILE A 415 -23.23 4.07 19.43
N ILE A 416 -23.87 4.06 18.26
CA ILE A 416 -24.15 2.82 17.53
C ILE A 416 -23.01 2.54 16.55
N ALA A 417 -22.59 1.28 16.46
CA ALA A 417 -21.50 0.88 15.59
C ALA A 417 -21.65 -0.59 15.14
N VAL A 418 -20.88 -0.99 14.14
CA VAL A 418 -20.80 -2.37 13.66
C VAL A 418 -19.63 -3.08 14.34
N LYS A 419 -19.88 -4.23 14.96
CA LYS A 419 -18.84 -5.12 15.51
C LYS A 419 -18.72 -6.38 14.66
N ILE A 420 -17.49 -6.73 14.27
CA ILE A 420 -17.20 -7.94 13.50
C ILE A 420 -16.18 -8.77 14.28
N ASP A 421 -16.53 -9.99 14.65
CA ASP A 421 -15.65 -10.87 15.41
C ASP A 421 -14.66 -11.66 14.50
N LEU A 422 -13.86 -12.54 15.09
CA LEU A 422 -12.88 -13.34 14.37
C LEU A 422 -13.49 -14.46 13.51
N SER A 423 -14.75 -14.81 13.74
CA SER A 423 -15.51 -15.73 12.89
C SER A 423 -16.32 -15.02 11.80
N ASN A 424 -16.09 -13.71 11.62
CA ASN A 424 -16.86 -12.82 10.75
C ASN A 424 -18.35 -12.69 11.14
N LYS A 425 -18.68 -12.95 12.40
CA LYS A 425 -19.99 -12.61 12.94
C LYS A 425 -20.14 -11.10 13.03
N CYS A 426 -21.19 -10.57 12.43
CA CYS A 426 -21.46 -9.15 12.31
C CYS A 426 -22.69 -8.78 13.14
N ASN A 427 -22.57 -7.81 14.07
CA ASN A 427 -23.69 -7.32 14.90
C ASN A 427 -23.64 -5.80 15.00
N LEU A 428 -24.78 -5.17 15.24
CA LEU A 428 -24.80 -3.80 15.73
C LEU A 428 -24.60 -3.81 17.25
N ILE A 429 -23.81 -2.83 17.74
CA ILE A 429 -23.59 -2.65 19.17
C ILE A 429 -23.81 -1.18 19.55
N GLU A 430 -24.42 -0.98 20.70
CA GLU A 430 -24.54 0.32 21.35
C GLU A 430 -23.45 0.48 22.40
N LEU A 431 -22.71 1.58 22.35
CA LEU A 431 -21.65 1.91 23.29
C LEU A 431 -22.02 3.18 24.08
N ASP A 432 -21.56 3.28 25.29
CA ASP A 432 -21.52 4.51 26.05
C ASP A 432 -20.49 5.48 25.45
N ALA A 433 -20.89 6.71 25.13
CA ALA A 433 -20.04 7.66 24.40
C ALA A 433 -18.91 8.27 25.23
N GLU A 434 -18.96 8.13 26.56
CA GLU A 434 -17.91 8.65 27.43
C GLU A 434 -16.85 7.58 27.78
N THR A 435 -17.30 6.35 28.06
CA THR A 435 -16.46 5.26 28.55
C THR A 435 -16.07 4.27 27.45
N GLY A 436 -16.85 4.16 26.37
CA GLY A 436 -16.69 3.14 25.32
C GLY A 436 -17.21 1.75 25.75
N ALA A 437 -17.87 1.62 26.90
CA ALA A 437 -18.45 0.36 27.36
C ALA A 437 -19.61 -0.07 26.45
N THR A 438 -19.71 -1.36 26.15
CA THR A 438 -20.85 -1.90 25.41
C THR A 438 -22.08 -1.93 26.29
N LEU A 439 -23.13 -1.24 25.87
CA LEU A 439 -24.43 -1.16 26.56
C LEU A 439 -25.35 -2.29 26.09
N THR A 440 -25.44 -2.48 24.75
CA THR A 440 -26.36 -3.46 24.16
C THR A 440 -25.71 -4.02 22.87
N THR A 441 -26.09 -5.27 22.54
CA THR A 441 -25.79 -5.91 21.25
C THR A 441 -27.12 -6.26 20.57
N ILE A 442 -27.35 -5.74 19.38
CA ILE A 442 -28.53 -6.02 18.56
C ILE A 442 -28.22 -7.26 17.71
N PRO A 443 -28.97 -8.35 17.85
CA PRO A 443 -28.75 -9.59 17.16
C PRO A 443 -28.86 -9.47 15.63
N ASN A 444 -28.06 -10.28 14.92
CA ASN A 444 -28.11 -10.44 13.47
C ASN A 444 -28.11 -11.96 13.15
N PRO A 445 -29.25 -12.64 13.31
CA PRO A 445 -29.32 -14.09 13.24
C PRO A 445 -28.94 -14.66 11.87
N GLU A 446 -29.20 -13.94 10.79
CA GLU A 446 -28.82 -14.31 9.42
C GLU A 446 -27.35 -14.03 9.11
N ASN A 447 -26.65 -13.40 10.04
CA ASN A 447 -25.27 -12.95 9.86
C ASN A 447 -25.02 -12.16 8.58
N LEU A 448 -25.94 -11.24 8.24
CA LEU A 448 -25.75 -10.29 7.14
C LEU A 448 -24.56 -9.38 7.43
N ILE A 449 -23.86 -8.93 6.41
CA ILE A 449 -22.82 -7.91 6.57
C ILE A 449 -23.51 -6.56 6.81
N LEU A 450 -23.38 -6.00 7.99
CA LEU A 450 -23.99 -4.73 8.38
C LEU A 450 -23.04 -3.58 8.13
N GLN A 451 -23.57 -2.42 7.69
CA GLN A 451 -22.78 -1.24 7.32
C GLN A 451 -23.48 0.05 7.76
N THR A 452 -22.68 1.02 8.17
CA THR A 452 -23.02 2.44 8.35
C THR A 452 -24.34 2.71 9.10
N PRO A 453 -24.47 2.24 10.36
CA PRO A 453 -25.67 2.50 11.16
C PRO A 453 -25.79 3.97 11.53
N SER A 454 -27.03 4.47 11.69
CA SER A 454 -27.32 5.85 12.13
C SER A 454 -28.57 5.88 13.00
N TYR A 455 -28.56 6.73 14.05
CA TYR A 455 -29.70 7.01 14.89
C TYR A 455 -30.67 8.02 14.26
N ASN A 456 -31.93 7.93 14.62
CA ASN A 456 -32.85 9.06 14.51
C ASN A 456 -32.59 10.11 15.64
N SER A 457 -33.29 11.25 15.59
CA SER A 457 -33.10 12.35 16.54
C SER A 457 -33.34 12.00 18.01
N THR A 458 -34.22 11.04 18.30
CA THR A 458 -34.55 10.57 19.65
C THR A 458 -33.76 9.34 20.10
N ALA A 459 -32.90 8.83 19.23
CA ALA A 459 -32.09 7.61 19.41
C ALA A 459 -32.91 6.36 19.83
N ASN A 460 -34.15 6.26 19.36
CA ASN A 460 -35.01 5.10 19.54
C ASN A 460 -35.13 4.21 18.28
N LEU A 461 -34.74 4.73 17.12
CA LEU A 461 -34.67 4.00 15.87
C LEU A 461 -33.25 4.06 15.29
N ILE A 462 -32.86 2.97 14.68
CA ILE A 462 -31.56 2.81 14.02
C ILE A 462 -31.81 2.38 12.58
N THR A 463 -31.26 3.12 11.63
CA THR A 463 -31.20 2.71 10.21
C THR A 463 -29.82 2.21 9.86
N TYR A 464 -29.72 1.20 8.99
CA TYR A 464 -28.46 0.61 8.55
C TYR A 464 -28.59 -0.08 7.18
N ILE A 465 -27.47 -0.36 6.55
CA ILE A 465 -27.40 -1.15 5.32
C ILE A 465 -26.99 -2.57 5.67
N SER A 466 -27.64 -3.57 5.05
CA SER A 466 -27.11 -4.93 5.01
C SER A 466 -26.60 -5.28 3.61
N VAL A 467 -25.62 -6.18 3.55
CA VAL A 467 -25.11 -6.78 2.30
C VAL A 467 -25.26 -8.28 2.36
N SER A 468 -25.82 -8.86 1.33
CA SER A 468 -25.96 -10.31 1.12
C SER A 468 -25.50 -10.69 -0.29
N GLU A 469 -25.58 -11.97 -0.62
CA GLU A 469 -25.35 -12.45 -2.00
C GLU A 469 -26.34 -11.86 -3.02
N LYS A 470 -27.54 -11.46 -2.56
CA LYS A 470 -28.59 -10.88 -3.40
C LYS A 470 -28.44 -9.37 -3.61
N GLY A 471 -27.61 -8.69 -2.83
CA GLY A 471 -27.39 -7.26 -2.92
C GLY A 471 -27.46 -6.54 -1.59
N LYS A 472 -27.62 -5.22 -1.64
CA LYS A 472 -27.78 -4.33 -0.49
C LYS A 472 -29.24 -4.07 -0.19
N ALA A 473 -29.56 -4.01 1.10
CA ALA A 473 -30.88 -3.65 1.59
C ALA A 473 -30.78 -2.55 2.66
N LEU A 474 -31.82 -1.73 2.77
CA LEU A 474 -31.96 -0.69 3.79
C LEU A 474 -32.94 -1.15 4.85
N TRP A 475 -32.53 -1.07 6.09
CA TRP A 475 -33.29 -1.53 7.26
C TRP A 475 -33.48 -0.41 8.29
N VAL A 476 -34.53 -0.56 9.08
CA VAL A 476 -34.79 0.18 10.32
C VAL A 476 -35.05 -0.84 11.42
N THR A 477 -34.49 -0.61 12.59
CA THR A 477 -34.77 -1.39 13.81
C THR A 477 -35.05 -0.44 14.99
N ASP A 478 -35.93 -0.86 15.88
CA ASP A 478 -36.15 -0.19 17.15
C ASP A 478 -35.39 -0.83 18.32
N LYS A 479 -35.58 -0.34 19.51
CA LYS A 479 -34.97 -0.88 20.75
C LYS A 479 -35.55 -2.20 21.20
N GLU A 480 -36.75 -2.55 20.73
CA GLU A 480 -37.42 -3.83 20.99
C GLU A 480 -37.01 -4.89 19.94
N GLU A 481 -36.00 -4.59 19.12
CA GLU A 481 -35.46 -5.45 18.02
C GLU A 481 -36.47 -5.72 16.90
N LYS A 482 -37.58 -4.94 16.85
CA LYS A 482 -38.49 -5.01 15.71
C LYS A 482 -37.84 -4.38 14.49
N THR A 483 -37.56 -5.22 13.52
CA THR A 483 -36.80 -4.84 12.31
C THR A 483 -37.70 -4.78 11.10
N GLU A 484 -37.57 -3.72 10.30
CA GLU A 484 -38.30 -3.52 9.07
C GLU A 484 -37.36 -3.26 7.89
N GLN A 485 -37.57 -3.96 6.78
CA GLN A 485 -36.83 -3.74 5.54
C GLN A 485 -37.54 -2.67 4.68
N LEU A 486 -36.93 -1.50 4.52
CA LEU A 486 -37.46 -0.39 3.75
C LEU A 486 -37.13 -0.51 2.26
N ILE A 487 -35.90 -0.93 1.92
CA ILE A 487 -35.50 -1.24 0.54
C ILE A 487 -35.06 -2.70 0.49
N LYS A 488 -35.69 -3.47 -0.38
CA LYS A 488 -35.32 -4.87 -0.63
C LYS A 488 -33.94 -4.94 -1.29
N GLU A 489 -33.34 -6.12 -1.28
CA GLU A 489 -32.02 -6.37 -1.87
C GLU A 489 -31.96 -5.83 -3.29
N THR A 490 -30.97 -4.97 -3.51
CA THR A 490 -30.76 -4.30 -4.78
C THR A 490 -29.28 -4.31 -5.16
N GLN A 491 -29.01 -4.27 -6.47
CA GLN A 491 -27.66 -4.10 -7.00
C GLN A 491 -27.19 -2.63 -7.02
N GLN A 492 -28.04 -1.70 -6.53
CA GLN A 492 -27.64 -0.32 -6.30
C GLN A 492 -26.63 -0.25 -5.15
N GLN A 493 -25.63 0.64 -5.29
CA GLN A 493 -24.68 0.92 -4.23
C GLN A 493 -25.31 1.88 -3.21
N ILE A 494 -26.38 1.41 -2.54
CA ILE A 494 -26.98 2.19 -1.45
C ILE A 494 -26.01 2.25 -0.27
N SER A 495 -25.87 3.43 0.32
CA SER A 495 -24.93 3.64 1.43
C SER A 495 -25.29 4.86 2.25
N ARG A 496 -24.74 4.92 3.46
CA ARG A 496 -24.80 6.05 4.40
C ARG A 496 -26.23 6.55 4.64
N PRO A 497 -27.13 5.70 5.15
CA PRO A 497 -28.48 6.12 5.48
C PRO A 497 -28.44 7.06 6.69
N ILE A 498 -29.18 8.16 6.61
CA ILE A 498 -29.39 9.09 7.73
C ILE A 498 -30.89 9.45 7.82
N TYR A 499 -31.38 9.66 9.04
CA TYR A 499 -32.70 10.24 9.22
C TYR A 499 -32.72 11.70 8.83
N ILE A 500 -33.76 12.09 8.12
CA ILE A 500 -34.10 13.48 7.77
C ILE A 500 -35.55 13.75 8.18
N ASN A 501 -36.02 15.02 8.15
CA ASN A 501 -37.36 15.37 8.57
C ASN A 501 -38.49 14.63 7.80
N GLN A 502 -38.22 14.15 6.58
CA GLN A 502 -39.19 13.49 5.69
C GLN A 502 -38.77 12.06 5.33
N GLY A 503 -38.19 11.29 6.27
CA GLY A 503 -37.81 9.91 6.05
C GLY A 503 -36.31 9.64 6.25
N ILE A 504 -35.72 8.85 5.34
CA ILE A 504 -34.29 8.47 5.39
C ILE A 504 -33.64 8.86 4.07
N ALA A 505 -32.59 9.70 4.15
CA ALA A 505 -31.73 10.00 3.02
C ALA A 505 -30.61 8.99 2.90
N PHE A 506 -30.20 8.65 1.67
CA PHE A 506 -29.13 7.71 1.37
C PHE A 506 -28.50 7.99 0.01
N ASN A 507 -27.31 7.47 -0.25
CA ASN A 507 -26.68 7.51 -1.56
C ASN A 507 -27.12 6.33 -2.43
N ALA A 508 -27.33 6.57 -3.73
CA ALA A 508 -27.58 5.55 -4.76
C ALA A 508 -27.28 6.11 -6.15
N HIS A 509 -27.30 5.24 -7.19
CA HIS A 509 -26.97 5.62 -8.58
C HIS A 509 -28.04 5.18 -9.60
N TYR A 510 -29.31 5.42 -9.30
CA TYR A 510 -30.44 4.97 -10.14
C TYR A 510 -30.39 5.51 -11.58
N ASN A 511 -29.84 6.70 -11.79
CA ASN A 511 -29.68 7.33 -13.10
C ASN A 511 -28.24 7.19 -13.68
N GLY A 512 -27.39 6.34 -13.10
CA GLY A 512 -26.01 6.15 -13.56
C GLY A 512 -25.01 7.21 -13.07
N ILE A 513 -25.44 8.07 -12.15
CA ILE A 513 -24.63 9.02 -11.41
C ILE A 513 -24.99 8.88 -9.94
N ASP A 514 -24.00 8.83 -9.07
CA ASP A 514 -24.26 8.78 -7.62
C ASP A 514 -24.92 10.08 -7.16
N ASN A 515 -26.09 9.94 -6.55
CA ASN A 515 -26.89 11.05 -6.04
C ASN A 515 -27.47 10.72 -4.67
N ILE A 516 -28.06 11.72 -4.04
CA ILE A 516 -28.74 11.59 -2.76
C ILE A 516 -30.23 11.39 -3.05
N TYR A 517 -30.78 10.36 -2.46
CA TYR A 517 -32.20 10.00 -2.52
C TYR A 517 -32.77 9.97 -1.11
N SER A 518 -34.09 10.07 -1.01
CA SER A 518 -34.84 9.82 0.22
C SER A 518 -35.86 8.72 0.02
N ILE A 519 -36.15 8.00 1.09
CA ILE A 519 -37.29 7.10 1.18
C ILE A 519 -38.22 7.53 2.30
N ASP A 520 -39.48 7.68 1.99
CA ASP A 520 -40.53 7.87 2.99
C ASP A 520 -40.77 6.57 3.74
N THR A 521 -40.69 6.59 5.06
CA THR A 521 -40.73 5.38 5.89
C THR A 521 -42.11 4.71 5.92
N VAL A 522 -43.18 5.42 5.60
CA VAL A 522 -44.56 4.92 5.59
C VAL A 522 -44.92 4.42 4.20
N SER A 523 -44.85 5.27 3.18
CA SER A 523 -45.28 4.95 1.81
C SER A 523 -44.22 4.14 1.05
N LYS A 524 -42.98 4.03 1.55
CA LYS A 524 -41.82 3.40 0.88
C LYS A 524 -41.46 4.03 -0.46
N LYS A 525 -41.96 5.24 -0.74
CA LYS A 525 -41.66 5.95 -1.98
C LYS A 525 -40.27 6.53 -1.97
N ILE A 526 -39.48 6.22 -3.02
CA ILE A 526 -38.12 6.78 -3.21
C ILE A 526 -38.23 8.04 -4.08
N SER A 527 -37.58 9.11 -3.63
CA SER A 527 -37.49 10.40 -4.32
C SER A 527 -36.04 10.86 -4.44
N ALA A 528 -35.70 11.55 -5.52
CA ALA A 528 -34.39 12.16 -5.70
C ALA A 528 -34.32 13.49 -4.92
N LEU A 529 -33.23 13.70 -4.18
CA LEU A 529 -32.97 14.98 -3.49
C LEU A 529 -31.94 15.81 -4.26
N SER A 530 -30.97 15.17 -4.92
CA SER A 530 -29.94 15.86 -5.70
C SER A 530 -29.95 15.41 -7.17
N ALA A 531 -29.39 16.27 -8.03
CA ALA A 531 -29.10 16.00 -9.43
C ALA A 531 -27.72 16.54 -9.79
N SER A 532 -26.68 15.98 -9.19
CA SER A 532 -25.30 16.42 -9.41
C SER A 532 -24.78 15.98 -10.78
N LYS A 533 -23.97 16.82 -11.42
CA LYS A 533 -23.31 16.52 -12.70
C LYS A 533 -22.32 15.34 -12.58
N TYR A 534 -21.57 15.23 -11.49
CA TYR A 534 -20.56 14.21 -11.30
C TYR A 534 -20.91 13.23 -10.21
N GLY A 535 -21.48 13.70 -9.10
CA GLY A 535 -21.92 12.87 -7.99
C GLY A 535 -22.17 13.68 -6.73
N ALA A 536 -23.20 13.32 -5.97
CA ALA A 536 -23.54 13.90 -4.66
C ALA A 536 -23.51 12.80 -3.60
N PHE A 537 -22.87 13.08 -2.44
CA PHE A 537 -22.58 12.09 -1.41
C PHE A 537 -22.74 12.66 0.00
N ASN A 538 -22.80 11.78 0.99
CA ASN A 538 -22.63 12.11 2.41
C ASN A 538 -23.61 13.21 2.87
N PRO A 539 -24.93 13.03 2.72
CA PRO A 539 -25.88 14.01 3.20
C PRO A 539 -25.86 14.14 4.72
N THR A 540 -26.04 15.35 5.22
CA THR A 540 -26.31 15.61 6.63
C THR A 540 -27.38 16.70 6.75
N GLN A 541 -28.29 16.54 7.70
CA GLN A 541 -29.31 17.55 8.04
C GLN A 541 -29.09 17.99 9.49
N THR A 542 -29.12 19.29 9.73
CA THR A 542 -29.18 19.88 11.08
C THR A 542 -30.62 20.13 11.48
N ASP A 543 -30.95 19.93 12.73
CA ASP A 543 -32.30 19.93 13.31
C ASP A 543 -33.16 21.17 13.04
N SER A 544 -32.58 22.27 12.60
CA SER A 544 -33.29 23.57 12.46
C SER A 544 -33.47 24.02 11.01
N THR A 545 -32.98 23.30 10.01
CA THR A 545 -33.01 23.79 8.62
C THR A 545 -33.71 22.81 7.68
N ALA A 546 -34.51 23.35 6.76
CA ALA A 546 -35.04 22.60 5.61
C ALA A 546 -33.97 22.36 4.52
N ALA A 547 -32.70 22.30 4.91
CA ALA A 547 -31.55 22.17 4.02
C ALA A 547 -30.68 20.97 4.39
N ILE A 548 -30.03 20.41 3.40
CA ILE A 548 -29.06 19.32 3.50
C ILE A 548 -27.70 19.85 3.07
N VAL A 549 -26.69 19.68 3.92
CA VAL A 549 -25.28 19.86 3.58
C VAL A 549 -24.74 18.52 3.09
N PHE A 550 -23.96 18.53 2.02
CA PHE A 550 -23.51 17.31 1.37
C PHE A 550 -22.19 17.51 0.62
N ASN A 551 -21.60 16.44 0.14
CA ASN A 551 -20.46 16.49 -0.77
C ASN A 551 -20.94 16.52 -2.23
N ASN A 552 -20.68 17.60 -2.94
CA ASN A 552 -20.76 17.67 -4.40
C ASN A 552 -19.37 17.36 -4.98
N TYR A 553 -19.28 16.41 -5.90
CA TYR A 553 -18.01 16.06 -6.50
C TYR A 553 -17.66 16.99 -7.66
N GLU A 554 -16.40 17.47 -7.64
CA GLU A 554 -15.80 18.34 -8.66
C GLU A 554 -14.47 17.76 -9.14
N PRO A 555 -13.89 18.18 -10.29
CA PRO A 555 -12.58 17.69 -10.77
C PRO A 555 -11.41 17.88 -9.79
N THR A 556 -11.58 18.68 -8.76
CA THR A 556 -10.64 18.91 -7.68
C THR A 556 -10.90 18.06 -6.44
N GLY A 557 -11.97 17.27 -6.42
CA GLY A 557 -12.35 16.37 -5.34
C GLY A 557 -13.74 16.63 -4.76
N TYR A 558 -14.01 16.05 -3.61
CA TYR A 558 -15.25 16.23 -2.86
C TYR A 558 -15.31 17.64 -2.25
N GLN A 559 -16.23 18.47 -2.73
CA GLN A 559 -16.48 19.82 -2.23
C GLN A 559 -17.72 19.85 -1.35
N ILE A 560 -17.87 20.89 -0.55
CA ILE A 560 -19.03 21.08 0.35
C ILE A 560 -20.06 21.95 -0.36
N SER A 561 -21.30 21.47 -0.40
CA SER A 561 -22.44 22.21 -0.93
C SER A 561 -23.66 22.04 -0.03
N GLU A 562 -24.64 22.93 -0.20
CA GLU A 562 -25.93 22.91 0.50
C GLU A 562 -27.06 22.92 -0.52
N MET A 563 -28.15 22.22 -0.25
CA MET A 563 -29.37 22.20 -1.05
C MET A 563 -30.60 22.20 -0.16
N PRO A 564 -31.72 22.78 -0.62
CA PRO A 564 -32.99 22.64 0.09
C PRO A 564 -33.50 21.21 0.05
N LEU A 565 -34.20 20.78 1.10
CA LEU A 565 -34.91 19.50 1.15
C LEU A 565 -36.17 19.59 0.27
N SER A 566 -36.01 19.24 -1.00
CA SER A 566 -37.08 19.29 -2.01
C SER A 566 -37.13 18.01 -2.80
N PRO A 567 -37.83 16.96 -2.32
CA PRO A 567 -37.93 15.66 -3.00
C PRO A 567 -38.57 15.79 -4.38
N LYS A 568 -37.91 15.27 -5.41
CA LYS A 568 -38.39 15.16 -6.78
C LYS A 568 -38.68 13.70 -7.13
N PRO A 569 -39.62 13.41 -8.06
CA PRO A 569 -39.84 12.06 -8.54
C PRO A 569 -38.54 11.44 -9.04
N ASN A 570 -38.30 10.17 -8.67
CA ASN A 570 -37.14 9.45 -9.18
C ASN A 570 -37.38 9.07 -10.64
N GLY A 571 -36.68 9.69 -11.57
CA GLY A 571 -36.77 9.38 -13.00
C GLY A 571 -36.14 7.99 -13.28
N LYS A 572 -36.85 7.16 -14.04
CA LYS A 572 -36.27 5.89 -14.51
C LYS A 572 -35.22 6.17 -15.59
N SER A 573 -34.01 5.74 -15.37
CA SER A 573 -32.94 5.78 -16.37
C SER A 573 -32.46 4.37 -16.69
N ASN A 574 -32.39 4.04 -17.98
CA ASN A 574 -31.74 2.81 -18.45
C ASN A 574 -30.24 3.01 -18.56
N PHE A 575 -29.57 3.13 -17.42
CA PHE A 575 -28.12 3.24 -17.40
C PHE A 575 -27.47 1.93 -17.81
N VAL A 576 -26.61 1.99 -18.83
CA VAL A 576 -25.79 0.88 -19.28
C VAL A 576 -24.34 1.12 -18.87
N TYR A 577 -23.81 0.28 -17.97
CA TYR A 577 -22.43 0.41 -17.56
C TYR A 577 -21.44 0.03 -18.67
N PHE A 578 -20.26 0.59 -18.64
CA PHE A 578 -19.26 0.54 -19.70
C PHE A 578 -18.85 -0.90 -20.08
N GLY A 579 -18.76 -1.81 -19.12
CA GLY A 579 -18.36 -3.20 -19.33
C GLY A 579 -19.44 -4.16 -19.82
N SER A 580 -20.66 -3.68 -20.11
CA SER A 580 -21.80 -4.53 -20.49
C SER A 580 -21.54 -5.40 -21.73
N ALA A 581 -20.76 -4.92 -22.69
CA ALA A 581 -20.39 -5.69 -23.87
C ALA A 581 -19.52 -6.91 -23.53
N VAL A 582 -18.67 -6.82 -22.50
CA VAL A 582 -17.83 -7.93 -22.02
C VAL A 582 -18.70 -8.98 -21.32
N GLN A 583 -19.70 -8.54 -20.54
CA GLN A 583 -20.68 -9.44 -19.93
C GLN A 583 -21.41 -10.29 -20.99
N LYS A 584 -21.86 -9.67 -22.09
CA LYS A 584 -22.47 -10.40 -23.21
C LYS A 584 -21.53 -11.43 -23.82
N GLN A 585 -20.22 -11.14 -23.92
CA GLN A 585 -19.21 -12.09 -24.43
C GLN A 585 -19.01 -13.29 -23.50
N GLU A 586 -19.16 -13.12 -22.19
CA GLU A 586 -19.05 -14.21 -21.22
C GLU A 586 -20.32 -15.07 -21.13
N ASN A 587 -21.44 -14.59 -21.65
CA ASN A 587 -22.73 -15.29 -21.72
C ASN A 587 -23.16 -15.84 -20.34
N THR A 588 -23.13 -14.99 -19.32
CA THR A 588 -23.56 -15.34 -17.95
C THR A 588 -24.18 -14.14 -17.26
N THR A 589 -25.13 -14.39 -16.38
CA THR A 589 -25.71 -13.36 -15.50
C THR A 589 -24.93 -13.24 -14.19
N SER A 590 -24.55 -14.37 -13.59
CA SER A 590 -23.66 -14.41 -12.43
C SER A 590 -22.94 -15.76 -12.37
N VAL A 591 -21.65 -15.72 -12.05
CA VAL A 591 -20.84 -16.93 -11.87
C VAL A 591 -21.17 -17.65 -10.56
N PHE A 592 -21.88 -16.99 -9.64
CA PHE A 592 -22.23 -17.55 -8.33
C PHE A 592 -23.56 -18.34 -8.32
N ASN A 593 -24.28 -18.32 -9.42
CA ASN A 593 -25.49 -19.15 -9.55
C ASN A 593 -25.11 -20.63 -9.48
N ASN A 594 -25.77 -21.39 -8.59
CA ASN A 594 -25.62 -22.83 -8.43
C ASN A 594 -24.21 -23.28 -7.94
N ILE A 595 -23.59 -22.52 -7.04
CA ILE A 595 -22.40 -23.00 -6.33
C ILE A 595 -22.80 -24.27 -5.54
N PRO A 596 -22.01 -25.37 -5.61
CA PRO A 596 -22.28 -26.55 -4.82
C PRO A 596 -22.23 -26.25 -3.31
N ASP A 597 -23.01 -27.00 -2.52
CA ASP A 597 -22.98 -26.95 -1.05
C ASP A 597 -22.49 -28.30 -0.52
N SER A 598 -21.22 -28.62 -0.78
CA SER A 598 -20.57 -29.84 -0.33
C SER A 598 -19.78 -29.59 0.94
N THR A 599 -19.76 -30.56 1.83
CA THR A 599 -18.93 -30.51 3.03
C THR A 599 -17.60 -31.23 2.80
N TYR A 600 -16.50 -30.54 3.07
CA TYR A 600 -15.14 -31.06 2.90
C TYR A 600 -14.50 -31.39 4.24
N THR A 601 -13.69 -32.45 4.29
CA THR A 601 -12.94 -32.82 5.47
C THR A 601 -11.90 -31.76 5.81
N SER A 602 -12.02 -31.18 7.01
CA SER A 602 -11.08 -30.22 7.57
C SER A 602 -10.09 -30.93 8.50
N LYS A 603 -8.81 -30.65 8.34
CA LYS A 603 -7.71 -31.25 9.11
C LYS A 603 -6.84 -30.18 9.77
N PRO A 604 -6.20 -30.44 10.91
CA PRO A 604 -5.19 -29.54 11.45
C PRO A 604 -4.07 -29.26 10.42
N TYR A 605 -3.60 -28.03 10.35
CA TYR A 605 -2.42 -27.65 9.57
C TYR A 605 -1.25 -27.39 10.53
N HIS A 606 -0.27 -28.27 10.51
CA HIS A 606 0.91 -28.17 11.36
C HIS A 606 2.02 -27.39 10.64
N ALA A 607 2.30 -26.18 11.08
CA ALA A 607 3.32 -25.30 10.47
C ALA A 607 4.71 -25.92 10.49
N LEU A 608 5.05 -26.70 11.51
CA LEU A 608 6.36 -27.36 11.66
C LEU A 608 6.63 -28.44 10.60
N THR A 609 5.60 -29.13 10.12
CA THR A 609 5.77 -30.13 9.05
C THR A 609 5.81 -29.52 7.65
N HIS A 610 5.56 -28.19 7.54
CA HIS A 610 5.53 -27.45 6.29
C HIS A 610 6.49 -26.25 6.34
N LEU A 611 7.65 -26.39 6.95
CA LEU A 611 8.65 -25.33 7.05
C LEU A 611 9.29 -25.02 5.70
N PHE A 612 9.64 -26.05 4.94
CA PHE A 612 10.31 -25.88 3.67
C PHE A 612 9.30 -25.85 2.52
N ASN A 613 9.40 -24.81 1.74
CA ASN A 613 8.66 -24.64 0.49
C ASN A 613 9.59 -23.90 -0.48
N VAL A 614 10.47 -24.67 -1.11
CA VAL A 614 11.48 -24.15 -2.05
C VAL A 614 10.77 -23.58 -3.26
N HIS A 615 11.01 -22.31 -3.57
CA HIS A 615 10.26 -21.62 -4.62
C HIS A 615 11.12 -20.85 -5.63
N SER A 616 12.33 -20.39 -5.26
CA SER A 616 13.08 -19.51 -6.15
C SER A 616 14.57 -19.76 -6.10
N ILE A 617 15.19 -19.76 -7.29
CA ILE A 617 16.63 -19.55 -7.45
C ILE A 617 16.82 -18.11 -7.93
N ILE A 618 17.60 -17.34 -7.19
CA ILE A 618 17.84 -15.93 -7.46
C ILE A 618 19.32 -15.73 -7.80
N PRO A 619 19.67 -15.03 -8.89
CA PRO A 619 21.04 -14.58 -9.09
C PRO A 619 21.42 -13.58 -7.99
N ASN A 620 22.56 -13.81 -7.35
CA ASN A 620 23.16 -12.90 -6.37
C ASN A 620 24.32 -12.18 -7.04
N ILE A 621 24.14 -10.91 -7.40
CA ILE A 621 25.19 -10.09 -8.01
C ILE A 621 25.37 -8.88 -7.11
N GLU A 622 26.44 -8.88 -6.33
CA GLU A 622 26.73 -7.81 -5.37
C GLU A 622 27.54 -6.68 -6.02
N ASN A 623 28.52 -7.05 -6.85
CA ASN A 623 29.35 -6.13 -7.61
C ASN A 623 30.04 -6.87 -8.77
N GLU A 624 30.93 -6.22 -9.49
CA GLU A 624 31.68 -6.81 -10.63
C GLU A 624 32.63 -7.95 -10.23
N TYR A 625 32.95 -8.09 -8.93
CA TYR A 625 33.87 -9.11 -8.42
C TYR A 625 33.14 -10.26 -7.72
N ARG A 626 31.84 -10.15 -7.46
CA ARG A 626 31.07 -11.16 -6.75
C ARG A 626 29.74 -11.44 -7.42
N GLY A 627 29.53 -12.66 -7.84
CA GLY A 627 28.29 -13.14 -8.42
C GLY A 627 28.02 -14.59 -8.09
N GLY A 628 26.77 -14.95 -7.92
CA GLY A 628 26.36 -16.28 -7.52
C GLY A 628 24.89 -16.57 -7.73
N ILE A 629 24.45 -17.65 -7.10
CA ILE A 629 23.04 -18.06 -7.07
C ILE A 629 22.62 -18.37 -5.64
N GLN A 630 21.37 -18.05 -5.31
CA GLN A 630 20.76 -18.36 -4.02
C GLN A 630 19.42 -19.05 -4.21
N LEU A 631 19.22 -20.16 -3.50
CA LEU A 631 17.96 -20.88 -3.39
C LEU A 631 17.19 -20.33 -2.17
N ASN A 632 15.92 -20.01 -2.34
CA ASN A 632 15.04 -19.52 -1.28
C ASN A 632 13.85 -20.44 -1.03
N SER A 633 13.46 -20.50 0.23
CA SER A 633 12.33 -21.26 0.73
C SER A 633 11.63 -20.46 1.82
N ASP A 634 10.38 -20.11 1.59
CA ASP A 634 9.51 -19.45 2.57
C ASP A 634 8.27 -20.32 2.81
N ASN A 635 7.91 -20.58 4.05
CA ASN A 635 6.69 -21.32 4.31
C ASN A 635 5.45 -20.45 4.02
N LEU A 636 4.29 -21.11 3.79
CA LEU A 636 3.06 -20.41 3.39
C LEU A 636 2.57 -19.40 4.42
N LEU A 637 2.86 -19.60 5.71
CA LEU A 637 2.46 -18.71 6.80
C LEU A 637 3.45 -17.56 7.06
N ASN A 638 4.52 -17.41 6.28
CA ASN A 638 5.60 -16.43 6.47
C ASN A 638 6.29 -16.49 7.85
N THR A 639 6.25 -17.64 8.52
CA THR A 639 6.79 -17.81 9.87
C THR A 639 8.20 -18.39 9.87
N PHE A 640 8.62 -18.99 8.76
CA PHE A 640 9.94 -19.57 8.55
C PHE A 640 10.44 -19.24 7.16
N SER A 641 11.70 -18.81 7.08
CA SER A 641 12.42 -18.61 5.82
C SER A 641 13.76 -19.34 5.89
N PHE A 642 14.16 -19.96 4.79
CA PHE A 642 15.46 -20.60 4.62
C PHE A 642 16.08 -20.17 3.30
N PHE A 643 17.40 -20.02 3.28
CA PHE A 643 18.15 -19.81 2.05
C PHE A 643 19.47 -20.59 2.07
N THR A 644 19.94 -20.93 0.89
CA THR A 644 21.32 -21.42 0.69
C THR A 644 21.84 -20.94 -0.66
N GLY A 645 23.12 -20.65 -0.74
CA GLY A 645 23.69 -20.08 -1.93
C GLY A 645 25.18 -20.35 -2.10
N VAL A 646 25.64 -20.10 -3.31
CA VAL A 646 27.05 -20.13 -3.68
C VAL A 646 27.39 -18.88 -4.49
N ASP A 647 28.43 -18.17 -4.07
CA ASP A 647 28.95 -16.98 -4.74
C ASP A 647 30.37 -17.25 -5.21
N TYR A 648 30.69 -16.80 -6.42
CA TYR A 648 32.04 -16.79 -6.95
C TYR A 648 32.68 -15.41 -6.74
N LEU A 649 33.85 -15.41 -6.12
CA LEU A 649 34.65 -14.19 -5.89
C LEU A 649 35.77 -14.16 -6.95
N ARG A 650 35.60 -13.29 -7.92
CA ARG A 650 36.49 -13.18 -9.08
C ARG A 650 37.91 -12.73 -8.71
N ASP A 651 38.03 -11.80 -7.76
CA ASP A 651 39.29 -11.27 -7.27
C ASP A 651 40.14 -12.32 -6.52
N LEU A 652 39.48 -13.30 -5.91
CA LEU A 652 40.10 -14.39 -5.18
C LEU A 652 40.15 -15.68 -5.97
N ASN A 653 39.43 -15.80 -7.09
CA ASN A 653 39.22 -17.01 -7.88
C ASN A 653 38.75 -18.19 -7.00
N LYS A 654 37.81 -17.92 -6.08
CA LYS A 654 37.30 -18.88 -5.09
C LYS A 654 35.80 -18.77 -4.89
N PHE A 655 35.19 -19.86 -4.41
CA PHE A 655 33.77 -19.89 -4.04
C PHE A 655 33.53 -19.58 -2.56
N GLU A 656 32.48 -18.85 -2.27
CA GLU A 656 31.86 -18.67 -0.95
C GLU A 656 30.55 -19.47 -0.91
N TYR A 657 30.31 -20.17 0.19
CA TYR A 657 29.07 -20.90 0.47
C TYR A 657 28.32 -20.24 1.61
N ASN A 658 27.01 -20.09 1.49
CA ASN A 658 26.19 -19.50 2.52
C ASN A 658 24.88 -20.28 2.71
N ALA A 659 24.38 -20.32 3.93
CA ALA A 659 23.07 -20.84 4.28
C ALA A 659 22.55 -20.13 5.51
N GLY A 660 21.22 -20.04 5.63
CA GLY A 660 20.65 -19.46 6.83
C GLY A 660 19.15 -19.68 6.90
N PHE A 661 18.63 -19.48 8.10
CA PHE A 661 17.20 -19.51 8.35
C PHE A 661 16.76 -18.38 9.27
N SER A 662 15.48 -18.05 9.22
CA SER A 662 14.82 -17.09 10.10
C SER A 662 13.52 -17.69 10.65
N LEU A 663 13.40 -17.72 11.98
CA LEU A 663 12.19 -18.07 12.71
C LEU A 663 11.49 -16.77 13.14
N LYS A 664 10.32 -16.52 12.58
CA LYS A 664 9.59 -15.26 12.75
C LYS A 664 8.33 -15.41 13.63
N SER A 665 8.01 -16.63 14.05
CA SER A 665 6.82 -16.97 14.85
C SER A 665 6.91 -16.50 16.29
N PHE A 666 8.12 -16.44 16.86
CA PHE A 666 8.35 -16.01 18.23
C PHE A 666 8.30 -14.49 18.37
N TYR A 667 8.16 -14.01 19.60
CA TYR A 667 8.22 -12.57 19.85
C TYR A 667 9.56 -11.97 19.36
N PRO A 668 10.75 -12.50 19.73
CA PRO A 668 11.98 -12.23 19.00
C PRO A 668 12.00 -13.03 17.68
N ILE A 669 12.45 -12.38 16.61
CA ILE A 669 12.84 -13.06 15.37
C ILE A 669 14.24 -13.63 15.57
N ILE A 670 14.37 -14.94 15.41
CA ILE A 670 15.67 -15.61 15.53
C ILE A 670 16.18 -15.91 14.13
N ARG A 671 17.40 -15.49 13.85
CA ARG A 671 18.08 -15.76 12.59
C ARG A 671 19.43 -16.44 12.86
N ALA A 672 19.69 -17.54 12.16
CA ALA A 672 21.02 -18.16 12.15
C ALA A 672 21.54 -18.20 10.72
N THR A 673 22.84 -17.91 10.55
CA THR A 673 23.50 -17.97 9.24
C THR A 673 24.83 -18.67 9.36
N TYR A 674 25.16 -19.45 8.34
CA TYR A 674 26.47 -20.06 8.14
C TYR A 674 27.10 -19.52 6.88
N ARG A 675 28.40 -19.18 6.94
CA ARG A 675 29.18 -18.77 5.77
C ARG A 675 30.52 -19.46 5.78
N ASN A 676 30.89 -20.03 4.64
CA ASN A 676 32.24 -20.48 4.36
C ASN A 676 32.81 -19.55 3.30
N ARG A 677 33.77 -18.70 3.66
CA ARG A 677 34.26 -17.67 2.74
C ARG A 677 35.78 -17.60 2.70
N PRO A 678 36.38 -17.35 1.53
CA PRO A 678 37.79 -17.02 1.39
C PRO A 678 38.01 -15.55 1.80
N LYS A 679 39.16 -15.26 2.36
CA LYS A 679 39.63 -13.93 2.73
C LYS A 679 41.05 -13.71 2.26
N ARG A 680 41.38 -12.44 1.98
CA ARG A 680 42.71 -11.97 1.61
C ARG A 680 43.02 -10.71 2.40
N THR A 681 44.28 -10.57 2.81
CA THR A 681 44.85 -9.35 3.39
C THR A 681 46.19 -9.04 2.79
N PHE A 682 46.58 -7.79 2.82
CA PHE A 682 47.92 -7.35 2.48
C PHE A 682 48.52 -6.70 3.72
N TYR A 683 49.76 -7.06 4.02
CA TYR A 683 50.50 -6.48 5.17
C TYR A 683 51.95 -6.22 4.81
N ASN A 684 52.50 -5.16 5.40
CA ASN A 684 53.89 -4.76 5.18
C ASN A 684 54.85 -5.62 6.01
N THR A 685 55.90 -6.09 5.35
CA THR A 685 57.02 -6.75 5.96
C THR A 685 58.31 -6.00 5.65
N LYS A 686 59.39 -6.40 6.28
CA LYS A 686 60.73 -5.83 5.97
C LYS A 686 61.16 -6.04 4.53
N SER A 687 60.61 -7.07 3.85
CA SER A 687 60.91 -7.44 2.47
C SER A 687 59.87 -6.95 1.46
N GLY A 688 58.90 -6.15 1.87
CA GLY A 688 57.84 -5.62 1.01
C GLY A 688 56.43 -6.02 1.46
N VAL A 689 55.41 -5.76 0.59
CA VAL A 689 54.04 -6.10 0.86
C VAL A 689 53.80 -7.59 0.56
N LEU A 690 53.39 -8.33 1.58
CA LEU A 690 52.98 -9.75 1.41
C LEU A 690 51.47 -9.88 1.38
N GLN A 691 51.01 -10.79 0.53
CA GLN A 691 49.63 -11.21 0.45
C GLN A 691 49.43 -12.43 1.34
N GLY A 692 48.47 -12.33 2.28
CA GLY A 692 48.02 -13.45 3.09
C GLY A 692 46.62 -13.90 2.76
N ASP A 693 46.39 -15.18 2.59
CA ASP A 693 45.10 -15.77 2.27
C ASP A 693 44.66 -16.78 3.36
N TRP A 694 43.36 -16.92 3.59
CA TRP A 694 42.78 -17.98 4.45
C TRP A 694 41.31 -18.20 4.11
N ARG A 695 40.71 -19.21 4.71
CA ARG A 695 39.23 -19.43 4.67
C ARG A 695 38.64 -19.26 6.07
N GLU A 696 37.38 -18.86 6.13
CA GLU A 696 36.61 -18.71 7.36
C GLU A 696 35.30 -19.51 7.31
N ASN A 697 35.07 -20.29 8.38
CA ASN A 697 33.71 -20.76 8.71
C ASN A 697 33.12 -19.81 9.75
N VAL A 698 32.04 -19.17 9.42
CA VAL A 698 31.34 -18.22 10.29
C VAL A 698 29.94 -18.72 10.58
N VAL A 699 29.63 -18.95 11.84
CA VAL A 699 28.27 -19.19 12.32
C VAL A 699 27.83 -17.94 13.07
N GLN A 700 26.73 -17.34 12.64
CA GLN A 700 26.19 -16.12 13.26
C GLN A 700 24.77 -16.38 13.76
N LEU A 701 24.47 -15.92 14.96
CA LEU A 701 23.13 -15.92 15.55
C LEU A 701 22.68 -14.48 15.80
N GLN A 702 21.45 -14.19 15.47
CA GLN A 702 20.81 -12.88 15.68
C GLN A 702 19.44 -13.07 16.32
N ALA A 703 19.14 -12.28 17.34
CA ALA A 703 17.82 -12.10 17.91
C ALA A 703 17.35 -10.65 17.67
N SER A 704 16.16 -10.47 17.11
CA SER A 704 15.60 -9.15 16.78
C SER A 704 14.20 -9.01 17.35
N VAL A 705 13.93 -7.90 18.04
CA VAL A 705 12.61 -7.56 18.59
C VAL A 705 12.11 -6.27 17.93
N PRO A 706 11.37 -6.37 16.82
CA PRO A 706 10.73 -5.21 16.21
C PRO A 706 9.39 -4.92 16.91
N ILE A 707 9.15 -3.66 17.26
CA ILE A 707 7.90 -3.18 17.86
C ILE A 707 7.47 -1.94 17.09
N SER A 708 6.22 -1.88 16.64
CA SER A 708 5.66 -0.72 15.96
C SER A 708 4.30 -0.36 16.54
N LEU A 709 4.12 0.90 16.91
CA LEU A 709 2.89 1.45 17.47
C LEU A 709 2.41 2.59 16.58
N ASN A 710 1.12 2.65 16.31
CA ASN A 710 0.52 3.78 15.62
C ASN A 710 -0.59 4.43 16.46
N ALA A 711 -0.64 5.76 16.43
CA ALA A 711 -1.62 6.54 17.16
C ALA A 711 -1.92 7.83 16.41
N LEU A 712 -3.19 8.07 16.03
CA LEU A 712 -3.54 9.17 15.15
C LEU A 712 -2.64 9.14 13.89
N ASN A 713 -2.09 10.27 13.50
CA ASN A 713 -1.16 10.38 12.37
C ASN A 713 0.31 10.10 12.74
N LYS A 714 0.60 9.47 13.89
CA LYS A 714 1.96 9.22 14.39
C LYS A 714 2.27 7.72 14.39
N THR A 715 3.50 7.38 14.05
CA THR A 715 4.06 6.03 14.17
C THR A 715 5.29 6.07 15.06
N TYR A 716 5.41 5.11 15.96
CA TYR A 716 6.56 4.87 16.82
C TYR A 716 7.05 3.46 16.56
N SER A 717 8.31 3.30 16.20
CA SER A 717 8.92 1.99 15.98
C SER A 717 10.17 1.84 16.84
N PHE A 718 10.31 0.69 17.44
CA PHE A 718 11.46 0.29 18.22
C PHE A 718 12.00 -1.00 17.62
N SER A 719 13.32 -1.13 17.50
CA SER A 719 13.96 -2.38 17.12
C SER A 719 15.21 -2.57 17.99
N PHE A 720 15.27 -3.72 18.62
CA PHE A 720 16.46 -4.15 19.35
C PHE A 720 17.00 -5.41 18.68
N ASN A 721 18.29 -5.42 18.36
CA ASN A 721 18.98 -6.56 17.76
C ASN A 721 20.19 -6.92 18.61
N ALA A 722 20.35 -8.19 18.90
CA ALA A 722 21.55 -8.77 19.49
C ALA A 722 22.13 -9.78 18.50
N ILE A 723 23.40 -9.63 18.16
CA ILE A 723 24.09 -10.43 17.16
C ILE A 723 25.37 -10.98 17.77
N THR A 724 25.64 -12.25 17.55
CA THR A 724 26.91 -12.86 17.89
C THR A 724 27.35 -13.83 16.82
N SER A 725 28.64 -14.17 16.79
CA SER A 725 29.16 -15.12 15.82
C SER A 725 30.34 -15.93 16.38
N TYR A 726 30.53 -17.11 15.83
CA TYR A 726 31.75 -17.88 16.02
C TYR A 726 32.44 -18.03 14.65
N THR A 727 33.72 -17.63 14.58
CA THR A 727 34.52 -17.71 13.35
C THR A 727 35.70 -18.64 13.56
N LYS A 728 35.84 -19.66 12.72
CA LYS A 728 37.04 -20.52 12.64
C LYS A 728 37.74 -20.24 11.33
N ARG A 729 39.00 -19.79 11.40
CA ARG A 729 39.86 -19.55 10.25
C ARG A 729 40.76 -20.76 10.02
N TYR A 730 40.97 -21.14 8.77
CA TYR A 730 41.73 -22.31 8.40
C TYR A 730 42.39 -22.09 7.03
N GLU A 731 43.30 -22.99 6.63
CA GLU A 731 44.14 -22.87 5.44
C GLU A 731 44.88 -21.54 5.35
N PRO A 732 45.64 -21.16 6.40
CA PRO A 732 46.41 -19.92 6.36
C PRO A 732 47.58 -20.04 5.39
N ILE A 733 47.70 -19.07 4.47
CA ILE A 733 48.83 -19.00 3.51
C ILE A 733 49.49 -17.63 3.72
N ASN A 734 50.80 -17.62 3.90
CA ASN A 734 51.64 -16.40 4.09
C ASN A 734 51.07 -15.48 5.15
N LEU A 735 50.65 -15.98 6.30
CA LEU A 735 50.15 -15.16 7.41
C LEU A 735 51.16 -15.14 8.56
N PRO A 736 51.21 -14.04 9.34
CA PRO A 736 52.15 -13.92 10.48
C PRO A 736 51.83 -14.96 11.57
N LYS A 737 52.82 -15.38 12.35
CA LYS A 737 52.66 -16.34 13.46
C LYS A 737 51.67 -15.86 14.54
N THR A 738 51.41 -14.54 14.60
CA THR A 738 50.45 -13.93 15.49
C THR A 738 49.01 -13.97 14.94
N PHE A 739 48.78 -14.56 13.77
CA PHE A 739 47.44 -14.66 13.18
C PHE A 739 46.53 -15.52 14.05
N ILE A 740 45.41 -14.90 14.47
CA ILE A 740 44.44 -15.53 15.35
C ILE A 740 43.46 -16.30 14.47
N ASN A 741 43.35 -17.62 14.67
CA ASN A 741 42.54 -18.53 13.87
C ASN A 741 41.10 -18.69 14.40
N LYS A 742 40.74 -18.12 15.52
CA LYS A 742 39.38 -18.16 16.08
C LYS A 742 38.97 -16.76 16.53
N LEU A 743 37.70 -16.42 16.21
CA LEU A 743 37.00 -15.26 16.82
C LEU A 743 35.81 -15.81 17.58
N VAL A 744 35.81 -15.57 18.89
CA VAL A 744 34.84 -16.20 19.80
C VAL A 744 33.82 -15.19 20.24
N PHE A 745 32.61 -15.33 19.77
CA PHE A 745 31.40 -14.61 20.19
C PHE A 745 31.57 -13.07 20.36
N PRO A 746 32.07 -12.35 19.31
CA PRO A 746 31.91 -10.90 19.33
C PRO A 746 30.45 -10.55 19.43
N MET A 747 30.10 -9.61 20.29
CA MET A 747 28.75 -9.16 20.53
C MET A 747 28.48 -7.82 19.83
N GLU A 748 27.33 -7.72 19.17
CA GLU A 748 26.85 -6.48 18.59
C GLU A 748 25.41 -6.26 19.03
N TYR A 749 25.13 -5.08 19.55
CA TYR A 749 23.79 -4.64 19.94
C TYR A 749 23.40 -3.41 19.13
N ASN A 750 22.23 -3.48 18.50
CA ASN A 750 21.67 -2.37 17.76
C ASN A 750 20.31 -2.01 18.34
N PHE A 751 20.15 -0.77 18.72
CA PHE A 751 18.86 -0.21 19.10
C PHE A 751 18.47 0.87 18.09
N THR A 752 17.24 0.80 17.59
CA THR A 752 16.68 1.84 16.74
C THR A 752 15.33 2.28 17.30
N PHE A 753 15.19 3.58 17.48
CA PHE A 753 13.91 4.24 17.74
C PHE A 753 13.56 5.13 16.55
N ASN A 754 12.31 5.09 16.12
CA ASN A 754 11.79 5.96 15.07
C ASN A 754 10.40 6.46 15.47
N HIS A 755 10.25 7.77 15.58
CA HIS A 755 8.95 8.45 15.61
C HIS A 755 8.80 9.25 14.35
N SER A 756 7.65 9.13 13.70
CA SER A 756 7.34 9.92 12.51
C SER A 756 5.84 10.25 12.42
N THR A 757 5.54 11.43 11.87
CA THR A 757 4.18 11.80 11.46
C THR A 757 3.90 11.31 10.04
N ALA A 758 2.65 11.00 9.73
CA ALA A 758 2.22 10.67 8.38
C ALA A 758 2.57 11.80 7.40
N GLN A 759 2.84 11.43 6.14
CA GLN A 759 3.21 12.36 5.07
C GLN A 759 2.06 12.51 4.07
N ALA A 760 1.87 13.72 3.57
CA ALA A 760 1.06 13.96 2.40
C ALA A 760 1.85 13.61 1.12
N PRO A 761 1.19 13.34 -0.03
CA PRO A 761 1.89 12.99 -1.28
C PRO A 761 2.94 14.00 -1.74
N ARG A 762 2.79 15.28 -1.40
CA ARG A 762 3.73 16.36 -1.77
C ARG A 762 4.83 16.62 -0.74
N ASP A 763 4.77 15.98 0.43
CA ASP A 763 5.80 16.16 1.45
C ASP A 763 7.09 15.44 1.00
N ILE A 764 8.21 16.14 1.05
CA ILE A 764 9.52 15.58 0.71
C ILE A 764 10.01 14.63 1.79
N ALA A 765 9.66 14.92 3.04
CA ALA A 765 9.96 14.11 4.22
C ALA A 765 8.88 14.33 5.28
N PRO A 766 8.84 13.52 6.35
CA PRO A 766 7.92 13.76 7.46
C PRO A 766 8.10 15.19 8.00
N LYS A 767 7.00 15.86 8.35
CA LYS A 767 7.06 17.19 8.98
C LYS A 767 7.71 17.14 10.35
N TRP A 768 7.48 16.06 11.07
CA TRP A 768 8.11 15.75 12.35
C TRP A 768 8.52 14.30 12.38
N ALA A 769 9.81 14.05 12.51
CA ALA A 769 10.33 12.72 12.79
C ALA A 769 11.62 12.81 13.62
N GLN A 770 11.80 11.83 14.50
CA GLN A 770 13.01 11.61 15.27
C GLN A 770 13.41 10.16 15.07
N ILE A 771 14.63 9.95 14.60
CA ILE A 771 15.22 8.63 14.46
C ILE A 771 16.49 8.61 15.31
N LEU A 772 16.60 7.62 16.16
CA LEU A 772 17.75 7.35 16.99
C LEU A 772 18.25 5.96 16.66
N ARG A 773 19.55 5.83 16.38
CA ARG A 773 20.24 4.55 16.25
C ARG A 773 21.43 4.52 17.19
N ILE A 774 21.57 3.42 17.92
CA ILE A 774 22.69 3.15 18.79
C ILE A 774 23.27 1.81 18.41
N THR A 775 24.54 1.75 18.15
CA THR A 775 25.31 0.52 17.89
C THR A 775 26.41 0.37 18.91
N TYR A 776 26.44 -0.76 19.58
CA TYR A 776 27.52 -1.12 20.49
C TYR A 776 28.09 -2.48 20.09
N LYS A 777 29.40 -2.52 19.87
CA LYS A 777 30.15 -3.73 19.52
C LYS A 777 31.27 -3.94 20.50
N HIS A 778 31.45 -5.16 20.97
CA HIS A 778 32.56 -5.49 21.88
C HIS A 778 32.93 -6.98 21.77
N GLN A 779 34.04 -7.33 22.35
CA GLN A 779 34.56 -8.72 22.41
C GLN A 779 34.75 -9.18 23.84
N PRO A 780 33.69 -9.67 24.52
CA PRO A 780 33.77 -10.00 25.95
C PRO A 780 34.52 -11.28 26.26
N PHE A 781 34.83 -12.11 25.27
CA PHE A 781 35.40 -13.45 25.46
C PHE A 781 36.81 -13.62 24.86
N ASP A 782 37.44 -12.53 24.44
CA ASP A 782 38.78 -12.59 23.81
C ASP A 782 39.65 -11.39 24.22
N ASP A 783 40.50 -11.62 25.18
CA ASP A 783 41.45 -10.59 25.72
C ASP A 783 42.51 -10.18 24.69
N LYS A 784 42.82 -11.01 23.70
CA LYS A 784 43.86 -10.72 22.69
C LYS A 784 43.37 -9.85 21.55
N LEU A 785 42.07 -9.83 21.32
CA LEU A 785 41.41 -9.05 20.27
C LEU A 785 40.40 -8.03 20.85
N GLY A 786 40.54 -7.72 22.15
CA GLY A 786 39.64 -6.81 22.83
C GLY A 786 39.54 -5.47 22.11
N GLY A 787 38.32 -5.08 21.82
CA GLY A 787 38.01 -3.81 21.22
C GLY A 787 36.51 -3.49 21.35
N GLU A 788 36.23 -2.21 21.40
CA GLU A 788 34.87 -1.69 21.56
C GLU A 788 34.56 -0.62 20.52
N LEU A 789 33.30 -0.57 20.11
CA LEU A 789 32.76 0.53 19.34
C LEU A 789 31.43 0.93 19.98
N PHE A 790 31.29 2.21 20.25
CA PHE A 790 30.00 2.84 20.52
C PHE A 790 29.72 3.85 19.42
N ALA A 791 28.54 3.69 18.75
CA ALA A 791 28.09 4.64 17.73
C ALA A 791 26.65 5.09 18.02
N PHE A 792 26.44 6.36 17.80
CA PHE A 792 25.15 7.04 17.95
C PHE A 792 24.83 7.83 16.70
N GLU A 793 23.63 7.68 16.15
CA GLU A 793 23.11 8.48 15.06
C GLU A 793 21.72 9.04 15.42
N GLY A 794 21.57 10.36 15.36
CA GLY A 794 20.32 11.07 15.61
C GLY A 794 19.87 11.86 14.40
N PHE A 795 18.63 11.63 13.92
CA PHE A 795 18.03 12.37 12.82
C PHE A 795 16.80 13.09 13.34
N MET A 796 16.72 14.39 13.12
CA MET A 796 15.59 15.23 13.49
C MET A 796 15.06 15.94 12.25
N TYR A 797 13.81 15.60 11.87
CA TYR A 797 13.12 16.27 10.78
C TYR A 797 12.16 17.32 11.34
N PHE A 798 12.16 18.47 10.70
CA PHE A 798 11.33 19.61 11.02
C PHE A 798 10.59 20.10 9.78
N PRO A 799 9.42 20.77 9.94
CA PRO A 799 8.84 21.53 8.84
C PRO A 799 9.83 22.58 8.35
N GLY A 800 9.89 22.78 7.04
CA GLY A 800 10.65 23.90 6.50
C GLY A 800 9.87 25.22 6.56
N LEU A 801 10.40 26.26 5.94
CA LEU A 801 9.84 27.61 5.94
C LEU A 801 8.46 27.71 5.25
N LEU A 802 8.23 26.86 4.25
CA LEU A 802 6.98 26.84 3.50
C LEU A 802 6.33 25.45 3.50
N LYS A 803 5.06 25.34 3.03
CA LYS A 803 4.37 24.05 2.92
C LYS A 803 5.20 23.05 2.08
N ASN A 804 5.27 21.81 2.56
CA ASN A 804 5.97 20.69 1.95
C ASN A 804 7.51 20.82 1.84
N HIS A 805 8.09 21.85 2.44
CA HIS A 805 9.55 21.94 2.67
C HIS A 805 9.94 21.05 3.85
N SER A 806 11.22 20.70 3.95
CA SER A 806 11.77 19.88 5.02
C SER A 806 13.16 20.35 5.40
N PHE A 807 13.39 20.40 6.71
CA PHE A 807 14.71 20.59 7.29
C PHE A 807 15.11 19.33 8.07
N LEU A 808 16.29 18.81 7.80
CA LEU A 808 16.88 17.67 8.51
C LEU A 808 18.15 18.11 9.22
N ALA A 809 18.21 17.91 10.52
CA ALA A 809 19.42 17.93 11.31
C ALA A 809 19.79 16.48 11.68
N ASN A 810 21.00 16.05 11.33
CA ASN A 810 21.51 14.73 11.67
C ASN A 810 22.80 14.89 12.45
N PHE A 811 22.81 14.38 13.68
CA PHE A 811 23.96 14.35 14.57
C PHE A 811 24.43 12.93 14.78
N ASN A 812 25.72 12.69 14.58
CA ASN A 812 26.32 11.38 14.72
C ASN A 812 27.60 11.47 15.58
N TYR A 813 27.81 10.42 16.35
CA TYR A 813 28.99 10.28 17.21
C TYR A 813 29.44 8.82 17.24
N GLN A 814 30.75 8.58 17.22
CA GLN A 814 31.30 7.26 17.48
C GLN A 814 32.60 7.36 18.25
N ASN A 815 32.87 6.32 19.05
CA ASN A 815 34.13 6.11 19.73
C ASN A 815 34.53 4.64 19.57
N THR A 816 35.81 4.43 19.28
CA THR A 816 36.40 3.10 19.20
C THR A 816 37.57 3.02 20.15
N SER A 817 37.72 1.91 20.88
CA SER A 817 38.82 1.65 21.81
C SER A 817 39.30 0.21 21.70
N GLY A 818 40.45 -0.09 22.23
CA GLY A 818 41.05 -1.43 22.29
C GLY A 818 41.93 -1.78 21.09
N ILE A 819 42.38 -3.03 21.07
CA ILE A 819 43.38 -3.56 20.11
C ILE A 819 42.75 -3.69 18.71
N ARG A 820 41.50 -4.13 18.64
CA ARG A 820 40.76 -4.21 17.40
C ARG A 820 40.03 -2.92 17.11
N THR A 821 40.40 -2.26 16.03
CA THR A 821 39.63 -1.12 15.50
C THR A 821 38.45 -1.61 14.66
N TYR A 822 37.26 -1.15 15.00
CA TYR A 822 36.06 -1.37 14.18
C TYR A 822 36.03 -0.37 13.03
N GLU A 823 35.38 -0.78 11.92
CA GLU A 823 35.10 0.11 10.79
C GLU A 823 34.11 1.20 11.20
N GLN A 824 34.11 2.28 10.45
CA GLN A 824 33.19 3.40 10.63
C GLN A 824 31.74 2.98 10.50
N GLU A 825 30.90 3.40 11.45
CA GLU A 825 29.45 3.12 11.49
C GLU A 825 28.59 4.36 11.25
N ILE A 826 29.09 5.57 11.51
CA ILE A 826 28.31 6.81 11.37
C ILE A 826 28.38 7.39 9.96
N ASN A 827 27.37 8.19 9.61
CA ASN A 827 27.29 8.85 8.32
C ASN A 827 28.40 9.88 8.12
N THR A 828 28.99 9.88 6.93
CA THR A 828 29.99 10.84 6.48
C THR A 828 29.37 12.09 5.87
N VAL A 829 30.16 13.15 5.77
CA VAL A 829 29.86 14.33 4.98
C VAL A 829 29.86 14.01 3.48
N TYR A 830 29.10 14.73 2.67
CA TYR A 830 29.11 14.55 1.21
C TYR A 830 30.46 14.91 0.57
N GLY A 831 30.74 14.33 -0.58
CA GLY A 831 31.98 14.56 -1.33
C GLY A 831 33.15 13.65 -0.95
N TYR A 832 32.99 12.79 0.07
CA TYR A 832 34.02 11.88 0.57
C TYR A 832 33.76 10.41 0.35
N ASN A 833 32.72 10.05 -0.36
CA ASN A 833 32.31 8.65 -0.56
C ASN A 833 33.38 7.74 -1.21
N ASN A 834 34.32 8.34 -1.94
CA ASN A 834 35.39 7.64 -2.65
C ASN A 834 36.79 8.02 -2.15
N ILE A 835 36.89 8.78 -1.06
CA ILE A 835 38.16 9.27 -0.53
C ILE A 835 38.39 8.61 0.81
N LYS A 836 39.48 7.87 0.96
CA LYS A 836 39.89 7.36 2.28
C LYS A 836 40.18 8.54 3.22
N ALA A 837 39.39 8.63 4.28
CA ALA A 837 39.64 9.61 5.32
C ALA A 837 41.02 9.37 5.92
N THR A 838 41.85 10.41 6.00
CA THR A 838 43.16 10.35 6.62
C THR A 838 43.09 10.46 8.14
N SER A 839 41.93 10.85 8.67
CA SER A 839 41.66 11.00 10.11
C SER A 839 40.51 10.09 10.55
N VAL A 840 40.57 9.66 11.82
CA VAL A 840 39.47 8.90 12.43
C VAL A 840 38.25 9.80 12.55
N LEU A 841 37.11 9.35 11.94
CA LEU A 841 35.85 10.05 12.08
C LEU A 841 35.26 9.79 13.48
N ARG A 842 35.07 10.87 14.26
CA ARG A 842 34.48 10.79 15.62
C ARG A 842 33.04 11.27 15.68
N ASN A 843 32.73 12.34 14.96
CA ASN A 843 31.40 12.91 14.94
C ASN A 843 31.11 13.64 13.63
N THR A 844 29.81 13.76 13.30
CA THR A 844 29.34 14.61 12.20
C THR A 844 28.07 15.34 12.60
N LEU A 845 27.88 16.54 12.03
CA LEU A 845 26.66 17.32 12.13
C LEU A 845 26.24 17.70 10.71
N LEU A 846 25.13 17.15 10.23
CA LEU A 846 24.72 17.23 8.83
C LEU A 846 23.37 17.96 8.74
N PHE A 847 23.35 19.17 8.19
CA PHE A 847 22.15 19.95 7.94
C PHE A 847 21.76 19.87 6.48
N ASN A 848 20.48 19.56 6.22
CA ASN A 848 19.93 19.49 4.87
C ASN A 848 18.58 20.21 4.83
N TYR A 849 18.41 21.13 3.93
CA TYR A 849 17.14 21.81 3.63
C TYR A 849 16.70 21.43 2.25
N ARG A 850 15.46 20.93 2.09
CA ARG A 850 14.90 20.46 0.81
C ARG A 850 13.54 21.06 0.56
N PHE A 851 13.25 21.40 -0.69
CA PHE A 851 12.00 22.00 -1.10
C PHE A 851 11.58 21.58 -2.51
N PRO A 852 10.26 21.46 -2.78
CA PRO A 852 9.75 21.23 -4.12
C PRO A 852 9.81 22.52 -4.94
N ILE A 853 10.24 22.41 -6.19
CA ILE A 853 10.25 23.54 -7.14
C ILE A 853 8.94 23.53 -7.94
N VAL A 854 8.65 22.42 -8.60
CA VAL A 854 7.49 22.31 -9.49
C VAL A 854 7.05 20.84 -9.63
N PHE A 855 5.77 20.66 -9.93
CA PHE A 855 5.14 19.37 -10.23
C PHE A 855 4.68 19.39 -11.70
N PRO A 856 5.57 19.13 -12.67
CA PRO A 856 5.28 19.34 -14.08
C PRO A 856 4.35 18.29 -14.69
N ASP A 857 4.28 17.07 -14.13
CA ASP A 857 3.58 15.92 -14.72
C ASP A 857 3.95 15.72 -16.21
N ALA A 858 5.23 15.85 -16.54
CA ALA A 858 5.73 15.90 -17.90
C ALA A 858 6.10 14.52 -18.45
N GLU A 859 5.56 14.17 -19.61
CA GLU A 859 5.88 12.92 -20.33
C GLU A 859 6.92 13.20 -21.43
N ILE A 860 8.12 12.64 -21.29
CA ILE A 860 9.18 12.66 -22.31
C ILE A 860 9.07 11.39 -23.16
N GLY A 861 8.12 11.36 -24.07
CA GLY A 861 7.84 10.21 -24.92
C GLY A 861 7.67 8.91 -24.10
N PRO A 862 8.30 7.81 -24.53
CA PRO A 862 8.29 6.57 -23.76
C PRO A 862 9.41 6.48 -22.70
N LEU A 863 10.32 7.46 -22.65
CA LEU A 863 11.56 7.38 -21.86
C LEU A 863 11.35 7.72 -20.40
N ALA A 864 10.63 8.80 -20.11
CA ALA A 864 10.45 9.26 -18.73
C ALA A 864 9.11 9.96 -18.53
N TYR A 865 8.59 9.84 -17.30
CA TYR A 865 7.51 10.66 -16.78
C TYR A 865 7.99 11.36 -15.51
N ILE A 866 8.18 12.67 -15.60
CA ILE A 866 8.70 13.53 -14.54
C ILE A 866 7.54 13.96 -13.66
N ARG A 867 7.55 13.57 -12.39
CA ARG A 867 6.50 13.86 -11.41
C ARG A 867 6.74 15.18 -10.71
N ASN A 868 7.97 15.39 -10.23
CA ASN A 868 8.37 16.61 -9.54
C ASN A 868 9.83 16.94 -9.80
N LEU A 869 10.17 18.22 -9.59
CA LEU A 869 11.52 18.72 -9.47
C LEU A 869 11.69 19.29 -8.05
N ARG A 870 12.80 18.97 -7.40
CA ARG A 870 13.13 19.35 -6.03
C ARG A 870 14.54 19.89 -5.97
N ALA A 871 14.75 20.88 -5.14
CA ALA A 871 16.08 21.37 -4.81
C ALA A 871 16.40 21.13 -3.34
N GLY A 872 17.67 21.17 -3.03
CA GLY A 872 18.15 21.11 -1.66
C GLY A 872 19.46 21.89 -1.49
N MET A 873 19.70 22.31 -0.27
CA MET A 873 20.95 22.91 0.19
C MET A 873 21.42 22.12 1.40
N PHE A 874 22.70 22.03 1.58
CA PHE A 874 23.28 21.32 2.74
C PHE A 874 24.56 22.02 3.23
N CYS A 875 24.84 21.75 4.52
CA CYS A 875 26.00 22.25 5.22
C CYS A 875 26.39 21.20 6.27
N HIS A 876 27.57 20.63 6.14
CA HIS A 876 28.01 19.47 6.91
C HIS A 876 29.33 19.73 7.62
N TYR A 877 29.39 19.38 8.89
CA TYR A 877 30.53 19.46 9.76
C TYR A 877 31.00 18.08 10.17
N GLU A 878 32.32 17.95 10.46
CA GLU A 878 32.95 16.69 10.86
C GLU A 878 33.98 16.95 11.94
N ASN A 879 34.14 16.02 12.87
CA ASN A 879 35.14 16.06 13.96
C ASN A 879 35.10 17.39 14.79
N ILE A 880 33.87 17.83 15.10
CA ILE A 880 33.67 19.03 15.95
C ILE A 880 34.30 18.82 17.30
N GLY A 881 35.06 19.82 17.77
CA GLY A 881 35.73 19.79 19.08
C GLY A 881 37.13 19.19 19.08
N SER A 882 37.61 18.66 17.94
CA SER A 882 38.94 18.06 17.87
C SER A 882 40.06 19.00 17.41
N ASP A 883 39.80 20.02 16.55
CA ASP A 883 40.85 20.92 16.03
C ASP A 883 40.40 22.16 15.29
N SER A 884 39.14 22.56 15.33
CA SER A 884 38.75 23.60 14.40
C SER A 884 37.51 24.39 14.73
N ASN A 885 37.48 25.52 14.16
CA ASN A 885 36.35 26.43 14.09
C ASN A 885 35.06 25.73 13.73
N LEU A 886 34.16 25.61 14.69
CA LEU A 886 32.75 25.23 14.47
C LEU A 886 32.06 26.12 13.44
N ALA A 887 32.63 27.27 13.07
CA ALA A 887 32.06 28.20 12.12
C ALA A 887 32.22 27.79 10.66
N GLU A 888 33.10 26.86 10.34
CA GLU A 888 33.37 26.47 8.95
C GLU A 888 32.90 25.05 8.69
N PRO A 889 31.91 24.84 7.79
CA PRO A 889 31.52 23.52 7.37
C PRO A 889 32.61 22.81 6.59
N LYS A 890 32.72 21.48 6.78
CA LYS A 890 33.65 20.64 6.02
C LYS A 890 33.23 20.58 4.55
N THR A 891 31.94 20.44 4.29
CA THR A 891 31.35 20.51 2.97
C THR A 891 30.03 21.27 3.00
N PHE A 892 29.73 21.95 1.92
CA PHE A 892 28.43 22.59 1.70
C PHE A 892 28.06 22.51 0.21
N GLY A 893 26.82 22.80 -0.13
CA GLY A 893 26.43 22.79 -1.52
C GLY A 893 24.94 22.72 -1.75
N PHE A 894 24.58 22.35 -2.95
CA PHE A 894 23.20 22.25 -3.38
C PHE A 894 22.96 21.00 -4.23
N GLU A 895 21.72 20.56 -4.26
CA GLU A 895 21.28 19.43 -5.08
C GLU A 895 20.02 19.76 -5.88
N LEU A 896 19.92 19.19 -7.08
CA LEU A 896 18.71 19.22 -7.88
C LEU A 896 18.31 17.77 -8.17
N ARG A 897 17.05 17.44 -7.88
CA ARG A 897 16.53 16.08 -7.97
C ARG A 897 15.17 16.04 -8.64
N SER A 898 14.86 14.93 -9.25
CA SER A 898 13.58 14.66 -9.90
C SER A 898 13.10 13.27 -9.56
N SER A 899 11.84 13.16 -9.14
CA SER A 899 11.16 11.86 -9.07
C SER A 899 10.50 11.56 -10.41
N MET A 900 10.81 10.41 -10.99
CA MET A 900 10.31 10.05 -12.31
C MET A 900 10.11 8.54 -12.47
N ASN A 901 9.19 8.15 -13.35
CA ASN A 901 9.09 6.79 -13.83
C ASN A 901 9.86 6.67 -15.15
N LEU A 902 10.78 5.72 -15.26
CA LEU A 902 11.59 5.50 -16.46
C LEU A 902 11.01 4.36 -17.31
N LEU A 903 11.11 4.49 -18.64
CA LEU A 903 10.73 3.48 -19.61
C LEU A 903 9.31 2.91 -19.42
N ARG A 904 8.42 3.69 -18.82
CA ARG A 904 7.05 3.29 -18.43
C ARG A 904 6.99 2.16 -17.40
N TYR A 905 8.03 2.00 -16.58
CA TYR A 905 8.02 1.06 -15.44
C TYR A 905 7.45 1.72 -14.20
N GLN A 906 6.88 0.88 -13.30
CA GLN A 906 6.26 1.33 -12.05
C GLN A 906 7.23 1.97 -11.04
N PRO A 907 8.47 1.48 -10.85
CA PRO A 907 9.36 2.06 -9.87
C PRO A 907 9.56 3.56 -10.09
N ILE A 908 9.58 4.29 -8.98
CA ILE A 908 9.91 5.72 -9.00
C ILE A 908 11.41 5.84 -8.80
N PHE A 909 12.06 6.44 -9.79
CA PHE A 909 13.49 6.78 -9.73
C PHE A 909 13.64 8.21 -9.23
N ASP A 910 14.53 8.39 -8.25
CA ASP A 910 14.97 9.69 -7.77
C ASP A 910 16.34 9.97 -8.40
N VAL A 911 16.32 10.77 -9.45
CA VAL A 911 17.48 11.08 -10.29
C VAL A 911 17.90 12.52 -10.07
N GLY A 912 19.18 12.78 -9.90
CA GLY A 912 19.63 14.14 -9.68
C GLY A 912 21.13 14.29 -9.73
N ALA A 913 21.57 15.50 -9.45
CA ALA A 913 22.95 15.86 -9.31
C ALA A 913 23.15 16.72 -8.06
N ARG A 914 24.28 16.59 -7.45
CA ARG A 914 24.72 17.36 -6.31
C ARG A 914 26.05 18.03 -6.62
N CYS A 915 26.13 19.31 -6.31
CA CYS A 915 27.37 20.07 -6.36
C CYS A 915 27.88 20.26 -4.92
N VAL A 916 29.04 19.72 -4.64
CA VAL A 916 29.66 19.71 -3.29
C VAL A 916 30.90 20.58 -3.31
N PHE A 917 30.91 21.59 -2.48
CA PHE A 917 32.11 22.39 -2.20
C PHE A 917 32.81 21.83 -0.96
N VAL A 918 34.08 21.52 -1.10
CA VAL A 918 34.91 20.97 -0.03
C VAL A 918 35.82 22.06 0.47
N ASN A 919 35.80 22.33 1.78
CA ASN A 919 36.50 23.44 2.37
C ASN A 919 38.04 23.28 2.36
N LYS A 920 38.54 22.06 2.52
CA LYS A 920 40.00 21.79 2.36
C LYS A 920 40.20 20.92 1.14
N VAL A 921 40.83 21.50 0.14
CA VAL A 921 40.93 20.98 -1.22
C VAL A 921 41.66 19.64 -1.28
N TYR A 922 40.95 18.64 -1.77
CA TYR A 922 41.56 17.49 -2.41
C TYR A 922 41.75 17.80 -3.92
N ASN A 923 41.50 16.94 -4.83
CA ASN A 923 41.91 17.12 -6.22
C ASN A 923 40.94 17.96 -7.09
N GLN A 924 39.70 18.16 -6.71
CA GLN A 924 38.71 18.88 -7.49
C GLN A 924 37.67 19.58 -6.62
N ASN A 925 37.37 20.83 -6.92
CA ASN A 925 36.37 21.63 -6.24
C ASN A 925 35.68 22.58 -7.24
N PRO A 926 34.35 22.51 -7.45
CA PRO A 926 33.39 21.64 -6.78
C PRO A 926 33.39 20.20 -7.30
N ILE A 927 32.96 19.27 -6.44
CA ILE A 927 32.75 17.87 -6.80
C ILE A 927 31.30 17.73 -7.29
N LEU A 928 31.11 17.13 -8.47
CA LEU A 928 29.80 16.79 -8.97
C LEU A 928 29.49 15.32 -8.67
N GLU A 929 28.43 15.07 -7.93
CA GLU A 929 27.92 13.74 -7.61
C GLU A 929 26.60 13.48 -8.33
N LEU A 930 26.48 12.34 -9.00
CA LEU A 930 25.20 11.86 -9.53
C LEU A 930 24.41 11.15 -8.44
N ILE A 931 23.11 11.40 -8.40
CA ILE A 931 22.18 10.78 -7.46
C ILE A 931 21.27 9.88 -8.27
N LEU A 932 21.22 8.61 -7.93
CA LEU A 932 20.30 7.64 -8.50
C LEU A 932 19.80 6.73 -7.39
N ASN A 933 18.59 6.95 -6.94
CA ASN A 933 17.86 6.07 -6.02
C ASN A 933 16.59 5.60 -6.69
N TYR A 934 16.03 4.50 -6.23
CA TYR A 934 14.73 4.03 -6.69
C TYR A 934 13.91 3.48 -5.54
N SER A 935 12.58 3.59 -5.66
CA SER A 935 11.61 3.04 -4.73
C SER A 935 10.50 2.32 -5.51
N PHE A 936 10.07 1.23 -4.95
CA PHE A 936 8.93 0.45 -5.45
C PHE A 936 7.64 0.83 -4.74
#